data_c05e8bef5b8b92e915f74c24f72dd937
#
_entry.id   c05e8bef5b8b92e915f74c24f72dd937
#
_cell.length_a   1.000
_cell.length_b   1.000
_cell.length_c   1.000
_cell.angle_alpha   90.00
_cell.angle_beta   90.00
_cell.angle_gamma   90.00
#
_symmetry.space_group_name_H-M   'P 1'
#
loop_
_entity.id
_entity.type
_entity.pdbx_description
1 polymer ?
#
loop_
_entity_poly.entity_id
_entity_poly.type
_entity_poly.pdbx_seq_one_letter_code
_entity_poly.pdbx_strand_id
1 'polypeptide(L)'
;MKKIPDDKLERAEELRRQLAYHSERYYVEDSPEISDYEYDMMYAELVRLEAEYPSLYDPTSPTVRVGGRALDKFEKHTHAYRMDSLADVFSFEEIEDFCKRMEGQIEKPTYSVEPKIDGLSVSLIYEKGVFVRGATRGDGVIGEDVTENLRTVHSIPLKLKEPLDLTVRGEVYMPRAVFEDINVQRAEAGQTLMANPRNAAAGSLRQLDSKITAKRKLDIFVFNFQGGSLYLDGRAPETHAETLDRLAYLGFKVLEMRTVASSADEIINHVQHIGKEREALAYDIDGVVVKLDKLSQRVSVGEGTNTPKWAVAYKFPPEEKETVLEDITVAVGRTGVLTPTAVLSPVRLAGTTVSRATLHNLDFINKRDIMLGDTVVVRKAGDIIPEVVRAVTEKRKGTERRFTMPTVCPSCGEPVFYDEAEAAAARCTNSACPAQLSRSIEHFASKGAMNIDGMGPQIVEALLDGKLIRDVSDLYTLKKEDVAALERMGEKSAHNLINSIEASKVAGLERLIYALGIKNIGEVAATALAARYKTLDALILATREELCAIADFGEITADCVLDFFSHEPNVELCRKLESAGVLTESTASPVGDKLAGLTFVLTGTLPNMSRDEAAALIKAAGGKVSGSVSSKTSYVVAGETAGSKLTKAQSLGVSIIDEAALLDMIK
;
A
#
# COMPACT_ATOMS: atom_id res chain seq x y z
N MET A 1 -34.87 26.29 -20.85
CA MET A 1 -33.43 26.47 -21.09
C MET A 1 -33.24 27.52 -22.17
N LYS A 2 -32.41 28.54 -21.98
CA LYS A 2 -32.05 29.49 -23.05
C LYS A 2 -31.40 28.73 -24.18
N LYS A 3 -31.86 28.96 -25.44
CA LYS A 3 -31.17 28.41 -26.62
C LYS A 3 -29.77 29.04 -26.68
N ILE A 4 -28.73 28.22 -26.79
CA ILE A 4 -27.37 28.73 -26.91
C ILE A 4 -27.24 29.33 -28.32
N PRO A 5 -26.76 30.58 -28.47
CA PRO A 5 -26.37 31.13 -29.77
C PRO A 5 -25.17 30.34 -30.33
N ASP A 6 -25.18 30.12 -31.67
CA ASP A 6 -24.15 29.30 -32.32
C ASP A 6 -22.73 29.88 -32.12
N ASP A 7 -22.57 31.21 -32.09
CA ASP A 7 -21.31 31.90 -31.80
C ASP A 7 -20.77 31.63 -30.39
N LYS A 8 -21.65 31.44 -29.40
CA LYS A 8 -21.29 31.10 -28.02
C LYS A 8 -20.88 29.66 -27.87
N LEU A 9 -21.52 28.76 -28.60
CA LEU A 9 -21.13 27.34 -28.63
C LEU A 9 -19.73 27.17 -29.25
N GLU A 10 -19.51 27.76 -30.44
CA GLU A 10 -18.21 27.73 -31.11
C GLU A 10 -17.10 28.35 -30.24
N ARG A 11 -17.40 29.45 -29.55
CA ARG A 11 -16.44 30.11 -28.67
C ARG A 11 -16.08 29.25 -27.46
N ALA A 12 -17.04 28.56 -26.83
CA ALA A 12 -16.78 27.67 -25.71
C ALA A 12 -15.92 26.44 -26.14
N GLU A 13 -16.20 25.87 -27.31
CA GLU A 13 -15.42 24.76 -27.87
C GLU A 13 -13.98 25.21 -28.18
N GLU A 14 -13.81 26.40 -28.77
CA GLU A 14 -12.49 26.97 -29.03
C GLU A 14 -11.69 27.21 -27.74
N LEU A 15 -12.30 27.80 -26.71
CA LEU A 15 -11.66 28.03 -25.42
C LEU A 15 -11.24 26.71 -24.74
N ARG A 16 -12.08 25.68 -24.79
CA ARG A 16 -11.72 24.37 -24.25
C ARG A 16 -10.51 23.77 -24.97
N ARG A 17 -10.48 23.88 -26.31
CA ARG A 17 -9.37 23.38 -27.11
C ARG A 17 -8.07 24.12 -26.80
N GLN A 18 -8.11 25.47 -26.73
CA GLN A 18 -6.94 26.30 -26.43
C GLN A 18 -6.44 26.06 -25.00
N LEU A 19 -7.33 26.03 -24.00
CA LEU A 19 -6.96 25.76 -22.62
C LEU A 19 -6.37 24.35 -22.44
N ALA A 20 -6.90 23.34 -23.12
CA ALA A 20 -6.35 22.00 -23.09
C ALA A 20 -4.93 21.95 -23.72
N TYR A 21 -4.75 22.60 -24.87
CA TYR A 21 -3.46 22.70 -25.54
C TYR A 21 -2.41 23.40 -24.67
N HIS A 22 -2.71 24.59 -24.15
CA HIS A 22 -1.77 25.34 -23.32
C HIS A 22 -1.51 24.66 -21.95
N SER A 23 -2.48 23.94 -21.41
CA SER A 23 -2.29 23.11 -20.23
C SER A 23 -1.30 21.96 -20.50
N GLU A 24 -1.40 21.29 -21.66
CA GLU A 24 -0.45 20.25 -22.07
C GLU A 24 0.96 20.83 -22.22
N ARG A 25 1.09 21.98 -22.92
CA ARG A 25 2.38 22.67 -23.10
C ARG A 25 3.04 23.06 -21.77
N TYR A 26 2.26 23.52 -20.81
CA TYR A 26 2.76 23.98 -19.51
C TYR A 26 3.07 22.81 -18.56
N TYR A 27 2.11 21.89 -18.34
CA TYR A 27 2.21 20.88 -17.30
C TYR A 27 2.85 19.56 -17.74
N VAL A 28 2.81 19.25 -19.03
CA VAL A 28 3.32 17.98 -19.58
C VAL A 28 4.65 18.20 -20.29
N GLU A 29 4.74 19.22 -21.16
CA GLU A 29 5.90 19.45 -22.01
C GLU A 29 6.88 20.50 -21.45
N ASP A 30 6.57 21.12 -20.30
CA ASP A 30 7.36 22.18 -19.64
C ASP A 30 7.83 23.29 -20.63
N SER A 31 6.95 23.64 -21.56
CA SER A 31 7.22 24.54 -22.69
C SER A 31 6.07 25.52 -22.92
N PRO A 32 5.77 26.43 -21.97
CA PRO A 32 4.66 27.36 -22.07
C PRO A 32 4.83 28.33 -23.25
N GLU A 33 3.75 28.56 -24.01
CA GLU A 33 3.71 29.47 -25.14
C GLU A 33 2.96 30.78 -24.86
N ILE A 34 2.18 30.80 -23.78
CA ILE A 34 1.42 31.97 -23.31
C ILE A 34 1.75 32.25 -21.85
N SER A 35 1.48 33.48 -21.39
CA SER A 35 1.60 33.84 -19.98
C SER A 35 0.46 33.26 -19.13
N ASP A 36 0.69 33.11 -17.81
CA ASP A 36 -0.34 32.70 -16.85
C ASP A 36 -1.56 33.64 -16.92
N TYR A 37 -1.34 34.94 -17.14
CA TYR A 37 -2.42 35.92 -17.27
C TYR A 37 -3.32 35.64 -18.48
N GLU A 38 -2.72 35.31 -19.64
CA GLU A 38 -3.49 34.98 -20.85
C GLU A 38 -4.29 33.70 -20.67
N TYR A 39 -3.70 32.70 -20.01
CA TYR A 39 -4.40 31.46 -19.66
C TYR A 39 -5.57 31.73 -18.73
N ASP A 40 -5.37 32.50 -17.65
CA ASP A 40 -6.39 32.85 -16.67
C ASP A 40 -7.56 33.62 -17.29
N MET A 41 -7.28 34.51 -18.24
CA MET A 41 -8.32 35.26 -18.96
C MET A 41 -9.18 34.35 -19.82
N MET A 42 -8.61 33.39 -20.55
CA MET A 42 -9.37 32.40 -21.31
C MET A 42 -10.18 31.50 -20.40
N TYR A 43 -9.59 31.05 -19.28
CA TYR A 43 -10.29 30.26 -18.27
C TYR A 43 -11.48 31.00 -17.68
N ALA A 44 -11.31 32.25 -17.27
CA ALA A 44 -12.37 33.08 -16.73
C ALA A 44 -13.50 33.37 -17.75
N GLU A 45 -13.16 33.48 -19.04
CA GLU A 45 -14.15 33.62 -20.11
C GLU A 45 -14.99 32.34 -20.24
N LEU A 46 -14.35 31.16 -20.25
CA LEU A 46 -15.04 29.88 -20.32
C LEU A 46 -15.97 29.65 -19.12
N VAL A 47 -15.49 29.93 -17.90
CA VAL A 47 -16.31 29.86 -16.67
C VAL A 47 -17.57 30.71 -16.78
N ARG A 48 -17.45 31.94 -17.32
CA ARG A 48 -18.62 32.84 -17.51
C ARG A 48 -19.59 32.29 -18.54
N LEU A 49 -19.12 31.75 -19.66
CA LEU A 49 -19.97 31.16 -20.69
C LEU A 49 -20.72 29.93 -20.16
N GLU A 50 -20.07 29.06 -19.43
CA GLU A 50 -20.70 27.87 -18.84
C GLU A 50 -21.69 28.23 -17.72
N ALA A 51 -21.44 29.29 -16.95
CA ALA A 51 -22.39 29.80 -15.96
C ALA A 51 -23.62 30.45 -16.61
N GLU A 52 -23.44 31.18 -17.73
CA GLU A 52 -24.56 31.82 -18.46
C GLU A 52 -25.41 30.80 -19.21
N TYR A 53 -24.78 29.72 -19.73
CA TYR A 53 -25.41 28.64 -20.48
C TYR A 53 -25.11 27.27 -19.87
N PRO A 54 -25.84 26.83 -18.81
CA PRO A 54 -25.56 25.53 -18.14
C PRO A 54 -25.66 24.31 -19.06
N SER A 55 -26.26 24.42 -20.24
CA SER A 55 -26.29 23.37 -21.27
C SER A 55 -24.96 23.22 -22.03
N LEU A 56 -24.00 24.13 -21.82
CA LEU A 56 -22.60 23.98 -22.26
C LEU A 56 -21.79 23.05 -21.36
N TYR A 57 -22.37 22.55 -20.26
CA TYR A 57 -21.64 21.66 -19.36
C TYR A 57 -20.99 20.49 -20.11
N ASP A 58 -19.69 20.34 -19.93
CA ASP A 58 -18.87 19.24 -20.47
C ASP A 58 -18.01 18.65 -19.34
N PRO A 59 -18.14 17.36 -19.02
CA PRO A 59 -17.37 16.71 -17.96
C PRO A 59 -15.86 16.71 -18.22
N THR A 60 -15.42 17.03 -19.45
CA THR A 60 -14.02 17.15 -19.85
C THR A 60 -13.51 18.58 -19.88
N SER A 61 -14.36 19.58 -19.56
CA SER A 61 -13.96 20.98 -19.53
C SER A 61 -12.88 21.22 -18.47
N PRO A 62 -11.85 22.05 -18.76
CA PRO A 62 -10.90 22.48 -17.73
C PRO A 62 -11.55 23.08 -16.49
N THR A 63 -12.75 23.67 -16.61
CA THR A 63 -13.50 24.30 -15.53
C THR A 63 -14.02 23.33 -14.47
N VAL A 64 -14.15 22.04 -14.79
CA VAL A 64 -14.61 21.00 -13.85
C VAL A 64 -13.49 20.39 -13.01
N ARG A 65 -12.22 20.76 -13.23
CA ARG A 65 -11.09 20.21 -12.47
C ARG A 65 -11.20 20.47 -10.97
N VAL A 66 -11.70 21.62 -10.57
CA VAL A 66 -11.86 22.01 -9.17
C VAL A 66 -13.34 22.22 -8.90
N GLY A 67 -14.04 21.16 -8.55
CA GLY A 67 -15.47 21.19 -8.27
C GLY A 67 -15.83 20.18 -7.19
N GLY A 68 -17.10 20.11 -6.88
CA GLY A 68 -17.63 19.10 -5.98
C GLY A 68 -17.80 19.56 -4.54
N ARG A 69 -18.61 18.79 -3.82
CA ARG A 69 -18.85 18.92 -2.38
C ARG A 69 -17.80 18.08 -1.66
N ALA A 70 -17.33 18.55 -0.51
CA ALA A 70 -16.46 17.75 0.35
C ALA A 70 -17.13 16.40 0.67
N LEU A 71 -16.36 15.32 0.55
CA LEU A 71 -16.81 13.95 0.82
C LEU A 71 -16.86 13.71 2.34
N ASP A 72 -17.71 12.80 2.78
CA ASP A 72 -17.66 12.32 4.18
C ASP A 72 -16.61 11.21 4.37
N LYS A 73 -16.39 10.40 3.32
CA LYS A 73 -15.37 9.33 3.24
C LYS A 73 -15.06 8.99 1.77
N PHE A 74 -13.94 8.35 1.53
CA PHE A 74 -13.64 7.76 0.22
C PHE A 74 -14.34 6.42 0.03
N GLU A 75 -14.89 6.21 -1.15
CA GLU A 75 -15.40 4.90 -1.56
C GLU A 75 -14.23 3.95 -1.85
N LYS A 76 -14.46 2.65 -1.66
CA LYS A 76 -13.47 1.63 -2.03
C LYS A 76 -13.64 1.27 -3.50
N HIS A 77 -12.52 1.09 -4.19
CA HIS A 77 -12.46 0.65 -5.58
C HIS A 77 -11.65 -0.62 -5.68
N THR A 78 -12.24 -1.68 -6.26
CA THR A 78 -11.52 -2.92 -6.59
C THR A 78 -10.87 -2.77 -7.95
N HIS A 79 -9.54 -2.95 -8.00
CA HIS A 79 -8.77 -2.83 -9.23
C HIS A 79 -9.04 -4.01 -10.18
N ALA A 80 -9.34 -3.70 -11.45
CA ALA A 80 -9.45 -4.74 -12.49
C ALA A 80 -8.10 -5.41 -12.79
N TYR A 81 -6.99 -4.70 -12.55
CA TYR A 81 -5.61 -5.17 -12.70
C TYR A 81 -4.85 -4.95 -11.40
N ARG A 82 -4.22 -6.00 -10.87
CA ARG A 82 -3.44 -5.89 -9.62
C ARG A 82 -2.35 -4.83 -9.74
N MET A 83 -2.17 -4.08 -8.65
CA MET A 83 -1.13 -3.07 -8.51
C MET A 83 0.03 -3.61 -7.66
N ASP A 84 0.72 -4.63 -8.18
CA ASP A 84 1.78 -5.32 -7.46
C ASP A 84 2.97 -4.40 -7.13
N SER A 85 3.70 -4.74 -6.07
CA SER A 85 4.97 -4.13 -5.72
C SER A 85 6.09 -4.70 -6.60
N LEU A 86 7.29 -4.13 -6.52
CA LEU A 86 8.50 -4.66 -7.14
C LEU A 86 9.38 -5.33 -6.08
N ALA A 87 10.19 -6.28 -6.51
CA ALA A 87 11.25 -6.81 -5.66
C ALA A 87 12.39 -5.78 -5.59
N ASP A 88 12.79 -5.41 -4.38
CA ASP A 88 13.91 -4.48 -4.17
C ASP A 88 15.25 -5.22 -4.28
N VAL A 89 16.24 -4.56 -4.88
CA VAL A 89 17.65 -4.96 -4.95
C VAL A 89 18.51 -3.78 -4.50
N PHE A 90 19.63 -4.06 -3.82
CA PHE A 90 20.42 -3.05 -3.11
C PHE A 90 21.87 -2.96 -3.58
N SER A 91 22.29 -3.85 -4.48
CA SER A 91 23.65 -3.86 -5.02
C SER A 91 23.66 -4.06 -6.53
N PHE A 92 24.79 -3.77 -7.17
CA PHE A 92 24.98 -4.01 -8.59
C PHE A 92 25.08 -5.50 -8.92
N GLU A 93 25.63 -6.28 -8.00
CA GLU A 93 25.70 -7.75 -8.12
C GLU A 93 24.29 -8.36 -8.19
N GLU A 94 23.32 -7.82 -7.42
CA GLU A 94 21.93 -8.27 -7.48
C GLU A 94 21.25 -7.89 -8.82
N ILE A 95 21.65 -6.77 -9.45
CA ILE A 95 21.22 -6.43 -10.83
C ILE A 95 21.82 -7.45 -11.82
N GLU A 96 23.11 -7.77 -11.70
CA GLU A 96 23.73 -8.79 -12.54
C GLU A 96 23.06 -10.16 -12.40
N ASP A 97 22.73 -10.55 -11.17
CA ASP A 97 22.04 -11.81 -10.89
C ASP A 97 20.60 -11.82 -11.46
N PHE A 98 19.93 -10.66 -11.45
CA PHE A 98 18.66 -10.50 -12.16
C PHE A 98 18.84 -10.70 -13.67
N CYS A 99 19.84 -10.07 -14.29
CA CYS A 99 20.13 -10.22 -15.72
C CYS A 99 20.49 -11.67 -16.08
N LYS A 100 21.38 -12.32 -15.35
CA LYS A 100 21.76 -13.73 -15.54
C LYS A 100 20.55 -14.65 -15.46
N ARG A 101 19.62 -14.39 -14.51
CA ARG A 101 18.39 -15.15 -14.37
C ARG A 101 17.44 -14.96 -15.58
N MET A 102 17.39 -13.75 -16.16
CA MET A 102 16.61 -13.48 -17.38
C MET A 102 17.25 -14.15 -18.60
N GLU A 103 18.58 -14.05 -18.77
CA GLU A 103 19.32 -14.69 -19.86
C GLU A 103 19.20 -16.21 -19.84
N GLY A 104 19.07 -16.82 -18.67
CA GLY A 104 18.82 -18.26 -18.53
C GLY A 104 17.41 -18.70 -18.99
N GLN A 105 16.47 -17.78 -19.18
CA GLN A 105 15.08 -18.06 -19.56
C GLN A 105 14.68 -17.49 -20.91
N ILE A 106 15.41 -16.48 -21.40
CA ILE A 106 15.03 -15.66 -22.56
C ILE A 106 16.24 -15.43 -23.45
N GLU A 107 16.05 -15.60 -24.73
CA GLU A 107 17.07 -15.26 -25.72
C GLU A 107 17.13 -13.75 -25.94
N LYS A 108 18.31 -13.14 -25.73
CA LYS A 108 18.60 -11.72 -25.95
C LYS A 108 17.57 -10.80 -25.26
N PRO A 109 17.50 -10.83 -23.92
CA PRO A 109 16.64 -9.91 -23.19
C PRO A 109 17.09 -8.45 -23.39
N THR A 110 16.11 -7.55 -23.45
CA THR A 110 16.32 -6.10 -23.39
C THR A 110 15.57 -5.55 -22.20
N TYR A 111 16.06 -4.47 -21.60
CA TYR A 111 15.58 -3.92 -20.35
C TYR A 111 15.26 -2.44 -20.48
N SER A 112 14.05 -2.02 -20.07
CA SER A 112 13.76 -0.61 -19.80
C SER A 112 14.29 -0.26 -18.42
N VAL A 113 15.03 0.86 -18.33
CA VAL A 113 15.64 1.38 -17.10
C VAL A 113 15.09 2.78 -16.87
N GLU A 114 14.43 2.99 -15.73
CA GLU A 114 13.63 4.19 -15.44
C GLU A 114 13.86 4.67 -14.00
N PRO A 115 13.87 6.00 -13.72
CA PRO A 115 13.83 6.50 -12.35
C PRO A 115 12.61 5.97 -11.59
N LYS A 116 12.80 5.60 -10.33
CA LYS A 116 11.72 5.22 -9.42
C LYS A 116 11.25 6.44 -8.63
N ILE A 117 10.12 6.98 -9.06
CA ILE A 117 9.53 8.17 -8.41
C ILE A 117 9.09 7.82 -6.98
N ASP A 118 9.38 8.72 -6.06
CA ASP A 118 8.97 8.60 -4.66
C ASP A 118 7.67 9.38 -4.40
N GLY A 119 6.54 8.71 -4.59
CA GLY A 119 5.21 9.29 -4.51
C GLY A 119 4.14 8.34 -4.01
N LEU A 120 2.91 8.51 -4.50
CA LEU A 120 1.76 7.67 -4.24
C LEU A 120 1.25 7.04 -5.53
N SER A 121 1.25 5.72 -5.61
CA SER A 121 0.82 4.99 -6.79
C SER A 121 -0.71 5.03 -6.94
N VAL A 122 -1.15 5.35 -8.16
CA VAL A 122 -2.57 5.43 -8.53
C VAL A 122 -2.84 4.71 -9.85
N SER A 123 -4.07 4.21 -10.02
CA SER A 123 -4.61 3.80 -11.31
C SER A 123 -5.51 4.90 -11.87
N LEU A 124 -5.46 5.11 -13.19
CA LEU A 124 -6.32 6.02 -13.93
C LEU A 124 -7.09 5.22 -14.98
N ILE A 125 -8.40 5.35 -14.98
CA ILE A 125 -9.31 4.61 -15.88
C ILE A 125 -9.95 5.60 -16.85
N TYR A 126 -9.85 5.26 -18.13
CA TYR A 126 -10.44 6.04 -19.23
C TYR A 126 -11.43 5.18 -20.00
N GLU A 127 -12.60 5.76 -20.30
CA GLU A 127 -13.62 5.18 -21.17
C GLU A 127 -13.87 6.13 -22.34
N LYS A 128 -13.77 5.62 -23.55
CA LYS A 128 -13.87 6.42 -24.79
C LYS A 128 -12.99 7.67 -24.77
N GLY A 129 -11.80 7.53 -24.19
CA GLY A 129 -10.84 8.61 -24.04
C GLY A 129 -11.15 9.64 -22.93
N VAL A 130 -12.19 9.45 -22.14
CA VAL A 130 -12.57 10.35 -21.03
C VAL A 130 -12.09 9.76 -19.70
N PHE A 131 -11.46 10.56 -18.85
CA PHE A 131 -11.08 10.17 -17.50
C PHE A 131 -12.33 9.97 -16.63
N VAL A 132 -12.61 8.73 -16.27
CA VAL A 132 -13.82 8.37 -15.51
C VAL A 132 -13.53 8.07 -14.05
N ARG A 133 -12.36 7.48 -13.74
CA ARG A 133 -12.03 7.10 -12.36
C ARG A 133 -10.54 7.05 -12.10
N GLY A 134 -10.17 7.41 -10.87
CA GLY A 134 -8.83 7.22 -10.37
C GLY A 134 -8.83 6.72 -8.94
N ALA A 135 -7.98 5.74 -8.63
CA ALA A 135 -7.93 5.11 -7.32
C ALA A 135 -6.49 4.93 -6.82
N THR A 136 -6.29 5.03 -5.50
CA THR A 136 -5.00 4.71 -4.88
C THR A 136 -4.72 3.21 -4.97
N ARG A 137 -3.44 2.81 -4.90
CA ARG A 137 -3.04 1.39 -4.92
C ARG A 137 -3.71 0.55 -3.84
N GLY A 138 -3.87 1.11 -2.62
CA GLY A 138 -4.34 0.35 -1.47
C GLY A 138 -3.43 -0.84 -1.14
N ASP A 139 -4.02 -2.02 -1.03
CA ASP A 139 -3.31 -3.31 -0.83
C ASP A 139 -2.90 -3.98 -2.17
N GLY A 140 -3.13 -3.31 -3.27
CA GLY A 140 -2.88 -3.82 -4.63
C GLY A 140 -4.11 -4.45 -5.29
N VAL A 141 -5.16 -4.72 -4.53
CA VAL A 141 -6.45 -5.26 -5.00
C VAL A 141 -7.57 -4.24 -4.78
N ILE A 142 -7.60 -3.62 -3.59
CA ILE A 142 -8.62 -2.62 -3.22
C ILE A 142 -7.92 -1.32 -2.84
N GLY A 143 -8.28 -0.23 -3.52
CA GLY A 143 -7.84 1.13 -3.22
C GLY A 143 -8.98 2.05 -2.80
N GLU A 144 -8.67 3.33 -2.60
CA GLU A 144 -9.63 4.40 -2.33
C GLU A 144 -9.89 5.16 -3.64
N ASP A 145 -11.15 5.39 -3.97
CA ASP A 145 -11.55 6.25 -5.09
C ASP A 145 -11.21 7.71 -4.75
N VAL A 146 -10.25 8.27 -5.46
CA VAL A 146 -9.75 9.64 -5.31
C VAL A 146 -9.94 10.45 -6.60
N THR A 147 -10.92 10.08 -7.41
CA THR A 147 -11.17 10.65 -8.73
C THR A 147 -11.24 12.18 -8.70
N GLU A 148 -12.03 12.75 -7.79
CA GLU A 148 -12.18 14.21 -7.69
C GLU A 148 -10.87 14.92 -7.33
N ASN A 149 -10.03 14.29 -6.53
CA ASN A 149 -8.72 14.83 -6.18
C ASN A 149 -7.74 14.73 -7.36
N LEU A 150 -7.75 13.60 -8.08
CA LEU A 150 -6.91 13.42 -9.28
C LEU A 150 -7.31 14.35 -10.43
N ARG A 151 -8.59 14.74 -10.54
CA ARG A 151 -9.02 15.76 -11.51
C ARG A 151 -8.31 17.10 -11.30
N THR A 152 -7.88 17.41 -10.08
CA THR A 152 -7.15 18.65 -9.76
C THR A 152 -5.68 18.61 -10.19
N VAL A 153 -5.14 17.45 -10.54
CA VAL A 153 -3.77 17.28 -11.04
C VAL A 153 -3.74 17.64 -12.53
N HIS A 154 -3.12 18.76 -12.88
CA HIS A 154 -3.22 19.34 -14.22
C HIS A 154 -2.57 18.48 -15.31
N SER A 155 -1.53 17.75 -15.01
CA SER A 155 -0.85 16.82 -15.92
C SER A 155 -1.65 15.51 -16.20
N ILE A 156 -2.79 15.30 -15.53
CA ILE A 156 -3.73 14.22 -15.90
C ILE A 156 -4.66 14.75 -17.00
N PRO A 157 -4.64 14.20 -18.22
CA PRO A 157 -5.57 14.58 -19.27
C PRO A 157 -6.99 14.16 -18.88
N LEU A 158 -7.96 15.09 -18.85
CA LEU A 158 -9.36 14.75 -18.66
C LEU A 158 -9.96 14.06 -19.89
N LYS A 159 -9.34 14.28 -21.05
CA LYS A 159 -9.68 13.65 -22.32
C LYS A 159 -8.40 13.32 -23.08
N LEU A 160 -8.28 12.08 -23.54
CA LEU A 160 -7.17 11.63 -24.38
C LEU A 160 -7.32 12.16 -25.82
N LYS A 161 -6.22 12.16 -26.57
CA LYS A 161 -6.22 12.53 -28.00
C LYS A 161 -7.03 11.56 -28.87
N GLU A 162 -7.27 10.34 -28.38
CA GLU A 162 -8.07 9.31 -29.06
C GLU A 162 -9.11 8.69 -28.11
N PRO A 163 -10.28 8.28 -28.61
CA PRO A 163 -11.37 7.73 -27.79
C PRO A 163 -11.11 6.26 -27.41
N LEU A 164 -10.13 6.01 -26.58
CA LEU A 164 -9.68 4.68 -26.17
C LEU A 164 -10.21 4.33 -24.78
N ASP A 165 -10.49 3.06 -24.56
CA ASP A 165 -10.74 2.47 -23.25
C ASP A 165 -9.43 1.89 -22.73
N LEU A 166 -8.90 2.45 -21.64
CA LEU A 166 -7.63 1.99 -21.08
C LEU A 166 -7.52 2.28 -19.59
N THR A 167 -6.68 1.49 -18.94
CA THR A 167 -6.25 1.70 -17.56
C THR A 167 -4.73 1.84 -17.52
N VAL A 168 -4.26 2.91 -16.90
CA VAL A 168 -2.82 3.18 -16.70
C VAL A 168 -2.49 3.32 -15.22
N ARG A 169 -1.22 3.10 -14.89
CA ARG A 169 -0.68 3.31 -13.55
C ARG A 169 0.33 4.45 -13.58
N GLY A 170 0.22 5.35 -12.60
CA GLY A 170 1.14 6.46 -12.42
C GLY A 170 1.54 6.61 -10.96
N GLU A 171 2.53 7.49 -10.73
CA GLU A 171 2.96 7.90 -9.40
C GLU A 171 2.69 9.38 -9.23
N VAL A 172 1.79 9.72 -8.31
CA VAL A 172 1.50 11.11 -7.94
C VAL A 172 2.56 11.56 -6.94
N TYR A 173 3.15 12.71 -7.19
CA TYR A 173 4.20 13.28 -6.36
C TYR A 173 3.96 14.76 -6.09
N MET A 174 4.71 15.32 -5.14
CA MET A 174 4.76 16.75 -4.88
C MET A 174 6.12 17.27 -5.38
N PRO A 175 6.16 18.23 -6.32
CA PRO A 175 7.41 18.86 -6.73
C PRO A 175 8.14 19.47 -5.53
N ARG A 176 9.50 19.41 -5.52
CA ARG A 176 10.32 19.92 -4.41
C ARG A 176 10.06 21.38 -4.10
N ALA A 177 9.99 22.23 -5.11
CA ALA A 177 9.70 23.65 -4.94
C ALA A 177 8.33 23.90 -4.27
N VAL A 178 7.30 23.14 -4.67
CA VAL A 178 5.96 23.21 -4.06
C VAL A 178 6.00 22.76 -2.60
N PHE A 179 6.73 21.70 -2.30
CA PHE A 179 6.89 21.20 -0.92
C PHE A 179 7.57 22.25 -0.02
N GLU A 180 8.61 22.91 -0.51
CA GLU A 180 9.32 23.96 0.21
C GLU A 180 8.41 25.16 0.47
N ASP A 181 7.70 25.65 -0.56
CA ASP A 181 6.74 26.77 -0.45
C ASP A 181 5.65 26.48 0.60
N ILE A 182 5.08 25.28 0.57
CA ILE A 182 4.06 24.88 1.54
C ILE A 182 4.63 24.87 2.96
N ASN A 183 5.85 24.37 3.15
CA ASN A 183 6.47 24.34 4.46
C ASN A 183 6.83 25.74 4.98
N VAL A 184 7.22 26.67 4.13
CA VAL A 184 7.40 28.09 4.48
C VAL A 184 6.07 28.69 4.99
N GLN A 185 4.98 28.52 4.23
CA GLN A 185 3.65 29.00 4.63
C GLN A 185 3.17 28.38 5.95
N ARG A 186 3.43 27.07 6.18
CA ARG A 186 3.07 26.38 7.42
C ARG A 186 3.88 26.89 8.61
N ALA A 187 5.18 27.16 8.41
CA ALA A 187 6.04 27.75 9.44
C ALA A 187 5.54 29.14 9.87
N GLU A 188 5.20 30.00 8.90
CA GLU A 188 4.63 31.34 9.14
C GLU A 188 3.29 31.26 9.89
N ALA A 189 2.47 30.24 9.59
CA ALA A 189 1.20 29.99 10.27
C ALA A 189 1.34 29.25 11.62
N GLY A 190 2.56 28.94 12.09
CA GLY A 190 2.81 28.19 13.32
C GLY A 190 2.33 26.73 13.29
N GLN A 191 2.18 26.15 12.10
CA GLN A 191 1.71 24.77 11.90
C GLN A 191 2.89 23.80 11.83
N THR A 192 2.65 22.53 12.16
CA THR A 192 3.63 21.45 12.00
C THR A 192 4.02 21.30 10.53
N LEU A 193 5.33 21.28 10.25
CA LEU A 193 5.83 21.11 8.88
C LEU A 193 5.50 19.72 8.33
N MET A 194 5.35 19.62 7.01
CA MET A 194 5.26 18.34 6.33
C MET A 194 6.61 17.62 6.36
N ALA A 195 6.61 16.31 6.54
CA ALA A 195 7.82 15.54 6.80
C ALA A 195 8.69 15.34 5.55
N ASN A 196 8.09 14.99 4.41
CA ASN A 196 8.75 14.80 3.12
C ASN A 196 7.74 14.95 1.98
N PRO A 197 8.20 15.14 0.72
CA PRO A 197 7.34 15.30 -0.45
C PRO A 197 6.38 14.13 -0.68
N ARG A 198 6.81 12.87 -0.48
CA ARG A 198 5.98 11.67 -0.62
C ARG A 198 4.78 11.67 0.33
N ASN A 199 5.03 11.85 1.63
CA ASN A 199 3.96 11.88 2.63
C ASN A 199 3.06 13.11 2.44
N ALA A 200 3.63 14.24 2.00
CA ALA A 200 2.88 15.44 1.65
C ALA A 200 1.95 15.20 0.46
N ALA A 201 2.42 14.51 -0.59
CA ALA A 201 1.61 14.12 -1.75
C ALA A 201 0.49 13.16 -1.33
N ALA A 202 0.82 12.09 -0.59
CA ALA A 202 -0.15 11.10 -0.12
C ALA A 202 -1.23 11.73 0.77
N GLY A 203 -0.85 12.56 1.74
CA GLY A 203 -1.77 13.27 2.61
C GLY A 203 -2.61 14.31 1.88
N SER A 204 -2.08 14.94 0.82
CA SER A 204 -2.80 15.90 0.00
C SER A 204 -3.80 15.24 -0.94
N LEU A 205 -3.43 14.11 -1.55
CA LEU A 205 -4.33 13.36 -2.44
C LEU A 205 -5.50 12.72 -1.69
N ARG A 206 -5.35 12.47 -0.39
CA ARG A 206 -6.38 11.87 0.48
C ARG A 206 -7.14 12.91 1.31
N GLN A 207 -7.27 14.15 0.81
CA GLN A 207 -8.15 15.16 1.41
C GLN A 207 -9.59 14.93 0.96
N LEU A 208 -10.54 15.02 1.89
CA LEU A 208 -11.97 14.86 1.58
C LEU A 208 -12.52 16.05 0.77
N ASP A 209 -11.89 17.20 0.82
CA ASP A 209 -12.19 18.38 0.00
C ASP A 209 -11.11 18.53 -1.10
N SER A 210 -11.50 18.28 -2.35
CA SER A 210 -10.63 18.41 -3.52
C SER A 210 -10.06 19.82 -3.74
N LYS A 211 -10.71 20.86 -3.19
CA LYS A 211 -10.20 22.24 -3.22
C LYS A 211 -8.90 22.40 -2.41
N ILE A 212 -8.73 21.58 -1.36
CA ILE A 212 -7.46 21.53 -0.61
C ILE A 212 -6.39 20.88 -1.47
N THR A 213 -6.72 19.78 -2.14
CA THR A 213 -5.80 19.06 -3.06
C THR A 213 -5.35 19.98 -4.20
N ALA A 214 -6.27 20.73 -4.81
CA ALA A 214 -5.95 21.67 -5.89
C ALA A 214 -4.87 22.69 -5.50
N LYS A 215 -4.92 23.21 -4.26
CA LYS A 215 -3.90 24.16 -3.75
C LYS A 215 -2.53 23.52 -3.53
N ARG A 216 -2.44 22.18 -3.53
CA ARG A 216 -1.19 21.44 -3.28
C ARG A 216 -0.35 21.24 -4.54
N LYS A 217 -0.87 21.61 -5.72
CA LYS A 217 -0.17 21.56 -7.01
C LYS A 217 0.58 20.23 -7.21
N LEU A 218 -0.13 19.11 -6.97
CA LEU A 218 0.43 17.77 -7.19
C LEU A 218 0.67 17.53 -8.68
N ASP A 219 1.60 16.64 -8.99
CA ASP A 219 1.93 16.24 -10.34
C ASP A 219 2.01 14.71 -10.44
N ILE A 220 2.07 14.15 -11.65
CA ILE A 220 2.07 12.70 -11.88
C ILE A 220 3.03 12.33 -13.01
N PHE A 221 3.70 11.18 -12.86
CA PHE A 221 4.26 10.45 -14.01
C PHE A 221 3.51 9.15 -14.23
N VAL A 222 3.10 8.88 -15.46
CA VAL A 222 2.52 7.61 -15.87
C VAL A 222 3.62 6.70 -16.37
N PHE A 223 3.74 5.51 -15.80
CA PHE A 223 4.87 4.61 -16.04
C PHE A 223 4.45 3.18 -16.45
N ASN A 224 3.16 2.90 -16.50
CA ASN A 224 2.69 1.56 -16.89
C ASN A 224 1.27 1.59 -17.47
N PHE A 225 1.08 0.83 -18.54
CA PHE A 225 -0.21 0.45 -19.08
C PHE A 225 -0.65 -0.86 -18.44
N GLN A 226 -1.85 -0.91 -17.89
CA GLN A 226 -2.37 -2.07 -17.17
C GLN A 226 -3.33 -2.91 -18.02
N GLY A 227 -4.10 -2.25 -18.89
CA GLY A 227 -5.03 -2.96 -19.76
C GLY A 227 -5.96 -2.05 -20.55
N GLY A 228 -6.77 -2.66 -21.41
CA GLY A 228 -7.58 -1.96 -22.41
C GLY A 228 -6.89 -1.91 -23.78
N SER A 229 -7.07 -0.85 -24.54
CA SER A 229 -6.47 -0.65 -25.86
C SER A 229 -5.63 0.62 -25.92
N LEU A 230 -4.40 0.52 -26.44
CA LEU A 230 -3.55 1.67 -26.73
C LEU A 230 -3.68 2.21 -28.15
N TYR A 231 -4.29 1.43 -29.05
CA TYR A 231 -4.45 1.75 -30.47
C TYR A 231 -5.88 1.49 -30.91
N LEU A 232 -6.39 2.32 -31.83
CA LEU A 232 -7.75 2.21 -32.37
C LEU A 232 -7.99 0.91 -33.16
N ASP A 233 -6.92 0.36 -33.76
CA ASP A 233 -6.96 -0.92 -34.49
C ASP A 233 -6.87 -2.14 -33.57
N GLY A 234 -6.75 -1.93 -32.26
CA GLY A 234 -6.67 -3.00 -31.25
C GLY A 234 -5.33 -3.73 -31.19
N ARG A 235 -4.30 -3.30 -31.93
CA ARG A 235 -2.97 -3.91 -31.81
C ARG A 235 -2.38 -3.72 -30.43
N ALA A 236 -1.61 -4.67 -29.96
CA ALA A 236 -0.85 -4.56 -28.72
C ALA A 236 0.54 -3.93 -28.99
N PRO A 237 1.10 -3.14 -28.06
CA PRO A 237 2.49 -2.72 -28.15
C PRO A 237 3.42 -3.92 -28.02
N GLU A 238 4.59 -3.87 -28.66
CA GLU A 238 5.60 -4.93 -28.58
C GLU A 238 6.52 -4.77 -27.38
N THR A 239 6.84 -3.51 -27.05
CA THR A 239 7.79 -3.18 -26.00
C THR A 239 7.20 -2.20 -24.98
N HIS A 240 7.84 -2.15 -23.82
CA HIS A 240 7.51 -1.15 -22.79
C HIS A 240 7.88 0.27 -23.23
N ALA A 241 9.01 0.43 -23.93
CA ALA A 241 9.41 1.71 -24.49
C ALA A 241 8.34 2.25 -25.46
N GLU A 242 7.87 1.41 -26.41
CA GLU A 242 6.76 1.77 -27.31
C GLU A 242 5.49 2.13 -26.53
N THR A 243 5.21 1.40 -25.46
CA THR A 243 4.06 1.70 -24.57
C THR A 243 4.15 3.09 -23.99
N LEU A 244 5.31 3.50 -23.45
CA LEU A 244 5.51 4.82 -22.87
C LEU A 244 5.45 5.93 -23.92
N ASP A 245 6.05 5.72 -25.12
CA ASP A 245 5.96 6.68 -26.23
C ASP A 245 4.51 6.89 -26.66
N ARG A 246 3.74 5.81 -26.69
CA ARG A 246 2.31 5.88 -27.04
C ARG A 246 1.49 6.59 -25.97
N LEU A 247 1.78 6.37 -24.69
CA LEU A 247 1.15 7.09 -23.57
C LEU A 247 1.45 8.59 -23.63
N ALA A 248 2.71 8.98 -23.93
CA ALA A 248 3.07 10.37 -24.16
C ALA A 248 2.28 10.99 -25.32
N TYR A 249 2.16 10.28 -26.45
CA TYR A 249 1.32 10.73 -27.58
C TYR A 249 -0.14 10.96 -27.17
N LEU A 250 -0.70 10.10 -26.30
CA LEU A 250 -2.08 10.23 -25.83
C LEU A 250 -2.30 11.40 -24.85
N GLY A 251 -1.23 12.08 -24.38
CA GLY A 251 -1.26 13.25 -23.53
C GLY A 251 -0.85 12.98 -22.06
N PHE A 252 -0.35 11.80 -21.75
CA PHE A 252 0.17 11.51 -20.41
C PHE A 252 1.60 12.03 -20.24
N LYS A 253 1.90 12.55 -19.06
CA LYS A 253 3.26 12.88 -18.64
C LYS A 253 4.00 11.59 -18.31
N VAL A 254 5.06 11.28 -19.05
CA VAL A 254 5.93 10.12 -18.87
C VAL A 254 7.34 10.56 -18.52
N LEU A 255 8.13 9.66 -17.94
CA LEU A 255 9.54 9.92 -17.62
C LEU A 255 10.36 10.03 -18.90
N GLU A 256 11.11 11.12 -19.05
CA GLU A 256 12.06 11.31 -20.15
C GLU A 256 13.40 10.60 -19.90
N MET A 257 13.87 10.60 -18.62
CA MET A 257 15.12 9.95 -18.21
C MET A 257 14.95 8.44 -18.17
N ARG A 258 14.74 7.82 -19.33
CA ARG A 258 14.62 6.38 -19.51
C ARG A 258 15.51 5.91 -20.64
N THR A 259 15.96 4.66 -20.56
CA THR A 259 16.74 4.02 -21.64
C THR A 259 16.37 2.56 -21.79
N VAL A 260 16.71 2.00 -22.96
CA VAL A 260 16.66 0.56 -23.19
C VAL A 260 18.09 0.03 -23.21
N ALA A 261 18.39 -0.92 -22.34
CA ALA A 261 19.69 -1.54 -22.17
C ALA A 261 19.65 -3.01 -22.61
N SER A 262 20.78 -3.55 -23.05
CA SER A 262 20.95 -4.93 -23.53
C SER A 262 21.89 -5.77 -22.65
N SER A 263 22.50 -5.16 -21.65
CA SER A 263 23.44 -5.81 -20.72
C SER A 263 23.35 -5.24 -19.31
N ALA A 264 23.85 -5.98 -18.32
CA ALA A 264 23.94 -5.53 -16.95
C ALA A 264 24.82 -4.26 -16.82
N ASP A 265 25.94 -4.20 -17.56
CA ASP A 265 26.84 -3.04 -17.55
C ASP A 265 26.15 -1.76 -18.03
N GLU A 266 25.35 -1.83 -19.10
CA GLU A 266 24.56 -0.71 -19.58
C GLU A 266 23.52 -0.25 -18.54
N ILE A 267 22.85 -1.20 -17.88
CA ILE A 267 21.91 -0.91 -16.80
C ILE A 267 22.62 -0.18 -15.66
N ILE A 268 23.74 -0.71 -15.17
CA ILE A 268 24.51 -0.16 -14.06
C ILE A 268 25.01 1.25 -14.40
N ASN A 269 25.51 1.46 -15.61
CA ASN A 269 25.95 2.79 -16.06
C ASN A 269 24.79 3.79 -16.02
N HIS A 270 23.58 3.38 -16.43
CA HIS A 270 22.43 4.28 -16.41
C HIS A 270 21.93 4.51 -14.97
N VAL A 271 21.94 3.49 -14.11
CA VAL A 271 21.65 3.63 -12.68
C VAL A 271 22.59 4.64 -12.02
N GLN A 272 23.89 4.57 -12.32
CA GLN A 272 24.89 5.52 -11.81
C GLN A 272 24.65 6.95 -12.34
N HIS A 273 24.24 7.09 -13.61
CA HIS A 273 23.90 8.38 -14.19
C HIS A 273 22.68 9.00 -13.48
N ILE A 274 21.59 8.24 -13.34
CA ILE A 274 20.39 8.69 -12.61
C ILE A 274 20.75 9.08 -11.16
N GLY A 275 21.62 8.29 -10.51
CA GLY A 275 22.08 8.58 -9.15
C GLY A 275 22.82 9.92 -9.02
N LYS A 276 23.62 10.31 -10.03
CA LYS A 276 24.32 11.60 -10.06
C LYS A 276 23.36 12.77 -10.29
N GLU A 277 22.37 12.59 -11.15
CA GLU A 277 21.39 13.64 -11.48
C GLU A 277 20.28 13.78 -10.41
N ARG A 278 20.21 12.86 -9.45
CA ARG A 278 19.13 12.78 -8.43
C ARG A 278 18.88 14.09 -7.70
N GLU A 279 19.95 14.84 -7.35
CA GLU A 279 19.84 16.09 -6.60
C GLU A 279 19.30 17.24 -7.46
N ALA A 280 19.55 17.21 -8.77
CA ALA A 280 19.10 18.22 -9.72
C ALA A 280 17.64 18.06 -10.16
N LEU A 281 17.03 16.90 -9.90
CA LEU A 281 15.64 16.64 -10.27
C LEU A 281 14.67 17.51 -9.47
N ALA A 282 13.61 17.98 -10.13
CA ALA A 282 12.53 18.72 -9.49
C ALA A 282 11.62 17.85 -8.58
N TYR A 283 11.85 16.55 -8.54
CA TYR A 283 11.08 15.55 -7.79
C TYR A 283 12.01 14.52 -7.11
N ASP A 284 11.50 13.83 -6.12
CA ASP A 284 12.26 12.81 -5.41
C ASP A 284 12.17 11.45 -6.10
N ILE A 285 13.30 10.73 -6.10
CA ILE A 285 13.41 9.33 -6.53
C ILE A 285 14.07 8.51 -5.43
N ASP A 286 13.59 7.29 -5.21
CA ASP A 286 14.11 6.35 -4.20
C ASP A 286 14.94 5.22 -4.81
N GLY A 287 15.08 5.19 -6.14
CA GLY A 287 15.81 4.16 -6.84
C GLY A 287 15.66 4.23 -8.36
N VAL A 288 15.86 3.09 -9.00
CA VAL A 288 15.73 2.87 -10.44
C VAL A 288 14.98 1.57 -10.67
N VAL A 289 14.02 1.57 -11.58
CA VAL A 289 13.28 0.36 -11.96
C VAL A 289 13.89 -0.22 -13.23
N VAL A 290 14.19 -1.51 -13.19
CA VAL A 290 14.67 -2.29 -14.33
C VAL A 290 13.59 -3.31 -14.69
N LYS A 291 13.11 -3.28 -15.93
CA LYS A 291 12.02 -4.14 -16.42
C LYS A 291 12.43 -4.79 -17.73
N LEU A 292 12.03 -6.04 -17.98
CA LEU A 292 12.10 -6.57 -19.35
C LEU A 292 11.33 -5.66 -20.30
N ASP A 293 11.95 -5.22 -21.39
CA ASP A 293 11.33 -4.28 -22.33
C ASP A 293 10.29 -4.98 -23.22
N LYS A 294 10.60 -6.15 -23.81
CA LYS A 294 9.67 -6.90 -24.65
C LYS A 294 8.54 -7.52 -23.83
N LEU A 295 7.29 -7.12 -24.11
CA LEU A 295 6.11 -7.54 -23.36
C LEU A 295 5.82 -9.05 -23.48
N SER A 296 6.09 -9.65 -24.65
CA SER A 296 5.98 -11.10 -24.86
C SER A 296 6.91 -11.91 -23.96
N GLN A 297 8.11 -11.38 -23.68
CA GLN A 297 9.08 -12.02 -22.80
C GLN A 297 8.63 -12.00 -21.32
N ARG A 298 7.90 -10.97 -20.89
CA ARG A 298 7.33 -10.90 -19.54
C ARG A 298 6.35 -12.03 -19.28
N VAL A 299 5.52 -12.35 -20.30
CA VAL A 299 4.58 -13.49 -20.22
C VAL A 299 5.30 -14.82 -20.04
N SER A 300 6.45 -14.99 -20.69
CA SER A 300 7.25 -16.24 -20.61
C SER A 300 7.89 -16.41 -19.21
N VAL A 301 8.38 -15.32 -18.61
CA VAL A 301 8.98 -15.33 -17.26
C VAL A 301 7.91 -15.50 -16.18
N GLY A 302 6.73 -14.92 -16.40
CA GLY A 302 5.58 -15.01 -15.52
C GLY A 302 5.66 -14.08 -14.31
N GLU A 303 4.64 -14.21 -13.46
CA GLU A 303 4.47 -13.41 -12.24
C GLU A 303 4.91 -14.18 -10.99
N GLY A 304 5.32 -13.47 -9.97
CA GLY A 304 5.51 -13.99 -8.62
C GLY A 304 4.20 -13.91 -7.82
N THR A 305 4.28 -14.21 -6.52
CA THR A 305 3.10 -14.17 -5.63
C THR A 305 2.60 -12.73 -5.43
N ASN A 306 3.53 -11.78 -5.18
CA ASN A 306 3.22 -10.37 -4.90
C ASN A 306 4.08 -9.39 -5.71
N THR A 307 5.04 -9.90 -6.50
CA THR A 307 5.96 -9.10 -7.32
C THR A 307 6.17 -9.77 -8.67
N PRO A 308 6.27 -9.01 -9.77
CA PRO A 308 6.61 -9.57 -11.07
C PRO A 308 8.05 -10.11 -11.07
N LYS A 309 8.28 -11.23 -11.75
CA LYS A 309 9.62 -11.82 -11.88
C LYS A 309 10.49 -11.11 -12.93
N TRP A 310 9.84 -10.36 -13.82
CA TRP A 310 10.45 -9.67 -14.96
C TRP A 310 10.88 -8.24 -14.66
N ALA A 311 10.75 -7.78 -13.40
CA ALA A 311 11.16 -6.43 -12.99
C ALA A 311 11.77 -6.45 -11.58
N VAL A 312 12.71 -5.54 -11.35
CA VAL A 312 13.30 -5.24 -10.04
C VAL A 312 13.42 -3.74 -9.84
N ALA A 313 13.44 -3.31 -8.60
CA ALA A 313 13.67 -1.93 -8.19
C ALA A 313 15.03 -1.85 -7.47
N TYR A 314 16.02 -1.26 -8.12
CA TYR A 314 17.28 -0.94 -7.46
C TYR A 314 17.08 0.26 -6.55
N LYS A 315 17.37 0.09 -5.27
CA LYS A 315 17.32 1.14 -4.27
C LYS A 315 18.69 1.79 -4.11
N PHE A 316 18.73 3.12 -4.17
CA PHE A 316 19.96 3.83 -3.86
C PHE A 316 20.40 3.53 -2.43
N PRO A 317 21.71 3.51 -2.17
CA PRO A 317 22.20 3.42 -0.79
C PRO A 317 21.53 4.49 0.07
N PRO A 318 21.03 4.11 1.26
CA PRO A 318 20.39 5.06 2.15
C PRO A 318 21.38 6.15 2.58
N GLU A 319 20.89 7.38 2.69
CA GLU A 319 21.67 8.48 3.24
C GLU A 319 22.07 8.15 4.68
N GLU A 320 23.36 8.33 5.01
CA GLU A 320 23.89 8.17 6.36
C GLU A 320 24.34 9.54 6.90
N LYS A 321 24.00 9.80 8.16
CA LYS A 321 24.42 11.01 8.88
C LYS A 321 24.93 10.67 10.26
N GLU A 322 25.86 11.48 10.72
CA GLU A 322 26.34 11.40 12.09
C GLU A 322 25.53 12.31 13.01
N THR A 323 25.22 11.81 14.22
CA THR A 323 24.57 12.59 15.27
C THR A 323 24.99 12.07 16.64
N VAL A 324 24.67 12.79 17.71
CA VAL A 324 25.00 12.38 19.08
C VAL A 324 23.85 11.56 19.68
N LEU A 325 24.19 10.44 20.28
CA LEU A 325 23.28 9.62 21.10
C LEU A 325 23.17 10.24 22.49
N GLU A 326 22.11 10.97 22.73
CA GLU A 326 21.89 11.69 24.01
C GLU A 326 21.41 10.75 25.10
N ASP A 327 20.44 9.84 24.75
CA ASP A 327 19.84 8.92 25.71
C ASP A 327 19.33 7.66 25.00
N ILE A 328 18.99 6.62 25.77
CA ILE A 328 18.31 5.42 25.29
C ILE A 328 17.06 5.20 26.16
N THR A 329 15.90 5.34 25.54
CA THR A 329 14.61 5.03 26.16
C THR A 329 14.21 3.59 25.87
N VAL A 330 13.49 2.95 26.80
CA VAL A 330 13.02 1.58 26.66
C VAL A 330 11.50 1.56 26.62
N ALA A 331 10.93 1.05 25.52
CA ALA A 331 9.50 0.85 25.36
C ALA A 331 9.14 -0.62 25.55
N VAL A 332 7.92 -0.88 26.07
CA VAL A 332 7.38 -2.23 26.24
C VAL A 332 6.43 -2.52 25.07
N GLY A 333 6.74 -3.56 24.31
CA GLY A 333 5.92 -4.04 23.20
C GLY A 333 4.71 -4.84 23.67
N ARG A 334 3.81 -5.17 22.73
CA ARG A 334 2.59 -5.98 22.98
C ARG A 334 2.87 -7.31 23.68
N THR A 335 3.94 -7.98 23.30
CA THR A 335 4.36 -9.27 23.88
C THR A 335 5.25 -9.13 25.12
N GLY A 336 5.31 -7.93 25.71
CA GLY A 336 6.15 -7.65 26.87
C GLY A 336 7.63 -7.41 26.56
N VAL A 337 8.07 -7.55 25.31
CA VAL A 337 9.48 -7.32 24.92
C VAL A 337 9.87 -5.88 25.14
N LEU A 338 10.99 -5.67 25.82
CA LEU A 338 11.58 -4.37 26.05
C LEU A 338 12.46 -3.99 24.85
N THR A 339 12.09 -2.93 24.14
CA THR A 339 12.79 -2.46 22.94
C THR A 339 13.50 -1.13 23.22
N PRO A 340 14.84 -1.09 23.11
CA PRO A 340 15.61 0.14 23.29
C PRO A 340 15.48 1.03 22.04
N THR A 341 15.32 2.33 22.26
CA THR A 341 15.24 3.36 21.22
C THR A 341 16.22 4.48 21.55
N ALA A 342 17.08 4.82 20.60
CA ALA A 342 18.00 5.94 20.69
C ALA A 342 17.24 7.28 20.71
N VAL A 343 17.58 8.16 21.63
CA VAL A 343 17.25 9.58 21.61
C VAL A 343 18.47 10.32 21.09
N LEU A 344 18.30 11.05 20.01
CA LEU A 344 19.39 11.65 19.24
C LEU A 344 19.30 13.16 19.23
N SER A 345 20.44 13.84 19.19
CA SER A 345 20.48 15.23 18.74
C SER A 345 19.81 15.31 17.37
N PRO A 346 18.83 16.22 17.17
CA PRO A 346 18.09 16.27 15.90
C PRO A 346 19.01 16.43 14.70
N VAL A 347 18.88 15.54 13.71
CA VAL A 347 19.67 15.55 12.49
C VAL A 347 18.76 15.46 11.26
N ARG A 348 19.08 16.21 10.22
CA ARG A 348 18.34 16.13 8.95
C ARG A 348 18.83 14.94 8.14
N LEU A 349 17.94 14.00 7.84
CA LEU A 349 18.25 12.74 7.17
C LEU A 349 17.14 12.41 6.17
N ALA A 350 17.48 12.26 4.91
CA ALA A 350 16.54 11.97 3.82
C ALA A 350 15.25 12.83 3.91
N GLY A 351 15.45 14.16 3.91
CA GLY A 351 14.37 15.15 3.91
C GLY A 351 13.60 15.35 5.22
N THR A 352 13.84 14.55 6.25
CA THR A 352 13.15 14.68 7.56
C THR A 352 14.13 14.93 8.70
N THR A 353 13.64 15.54 9.81
CA THR A 353 14.43 15.65 11.02
C THR A 353 14.22 14.39 11.86
N VAL A 354 15.31 13.70 12.15
CA VAL A 354 15.34 12.47 12.95
C VAL A 354 15.90 12.82 14.33
N SER A 355 15.13 12.50 15.39
CA SER A 355 15.51 12.64 16.78
C SER A 355 15.40 11.32 17.55
N ARG A 356 14.92 10.27 16.91
CA ARG A 356 14.83 8.91 17.46
C ARG A 356 15.18 7.88 16.42
N ALA A 357 15.87 6.78 16.83
CA ALA A 357 16.22 5.68 15.94
C ALA A 357 16.14 4.34 16.69
N THR A 358 15.81 3.27 16.01
CA THR A 358 15.78 1.95 16.63
C THR A 358 17.19 1.47 16.97
N LEU A 359 17.31 0.78 18.10
CA LEU A 359 18.50 0.03 18.52
C LEU A 359 18.23 -1.48 18.58
N HIS A 360 17.08 -1.89 18.06
CA HIS A 360 16.61 -3.28 17.96
C HIS A 360 16.55 -4.00 19.32
N ASN A 361 17.69 -4.37 19.92
CA ASN A 361 17.79 -5.07 21.20
C ASN A 361 19.12 -4.81 21.89
N LEU A 362 19.30 -5.34 23.09
CA LEU A 362 20.54 -5.17 23.88
C LEU A 362 21.75 -5.80 23.19
N ASP A 363 21.59 -6.93 22.53
CA ASP A 363 22.66 -7.60 21.79
C ASP A 363 23.20 -6.75 20.65
N PHE A 364 22.31 -6.06 19.93
CA PHE A 364 22.70 -5.13 18.89
C PHE A 364 23.57 -3.99 19.44
N ILE A 365 23.17 -3.41 20.59
CA ILE A 365 23.92 -2.35 21.29
C ILE A 365 25.31 -2.87 21.69
N ASN A 366 25.36 -4.06 22.30
CA ASN A 366 26.61 -4.66 22.77
C ASN A 366 27.56 -5.08 21.62
N LYS A 367 27.03 -5.73 20.58
CA LYS A 367 27.84 -6.16 19.42
C LYS A 367 28.44 -4.99 18.64
N ARG A 368 27.78 -3.84 18.64
CA ARG A 368 28.24 -2.63 17.97
C ARG A 368 28.94 -1.65 18.92
N ASP A 369 29.12 -2.04 20.17
CA ASP A 369 29.76 -1.24 21.24
C ASP A 369 29.20 0.19 21.30
N ILE A 370 27.87 0.34 21.23
CA ILE A 370 27.18 1.62 21.28
C ILE A 370 27.06 2.07 22.74
N MET A 371 27.51 3.29 23.04
CA MET A 371 27.46 3.88 24.36
C MET A 371 26.67 5.20 24.36
N LEU A 372 26.06 5.53 25.50
CA LEU A 372 25.45 6.85 25.74
C LEU A 372 26.51 7.93 25.61
N GLY A 373 26.25 8.96 24.84
CA GLY A 373 27.20 10.04 24.54
C GLY A 373 28.02 9.82 23.27
N ASP A 374 27.92 8.64 22.62
CA ASP A 374 28.60 8.37 21.36
C ASP A 374 28.12 9.28 20.24
N THR A 375 29.02 9.64 19.34
CA THR A 375 28.62 10.00 17.97
C THR A 375 28.25 8.72 17.23
N VAL A 376 27.03 8.65 16.72
CA VAL A 376 26.51 7.49 15.99
C VAL A 376 26.17 7.82 14.54
N VAL A 377 26.34 6.87 13.65
CA VAL A 377 25.85 6.94 12.28
C VAL A 377 24.43 6.43 12.26
N VAL A 378 23.53 7.20 11.67
CA VAL A 378 22.11 6.86 11.51
C VAL A 378 21.73 6.85 10.05
N ARG A 379 20.80 5.96 9.69
CA ARG A 379 20.17 5.89 8.37
C ARG A 379 18.70 5.53 8.52
N LYS A 380 17.95 5.59 7.41
CA LYS A 380 16.58 5.06 7.37
C LYS A 380 16.59 3.67 6.73
N ALA A 381 16.22 2.65 7.50
CA ALA A 381 15.99 1.31 6.97
C ALA A 381 14.74 1.32 6.07
N GLY A 382 14.88 0.84 4.82
CA GLY A 382 13.82 0.84 3.82
C GLY A 382 13.26 2.23 3.51
N ASP A 383 14.08 3.29 3.63
CA ASP A 383 13.75 4.71 3.45
C ASP A 383 12.70 5.27 4.45
N ILE A 384 12.30 4.50 5.45
CA ILE A 384 11.21 4.86 6.36
C ILE A 384 11.69 4.93 7.82
N ILE A 385 12.26 3.83 8.36
CA ILE A 385 12.52 3.67 9.79
C ILE A 385 13.95 4.09 10.13
N PRO A 386 14.15 5.15 10.96
CA PRO A 386 15.49 5.50 11.41
C PRO A 386 16.10 4.39 12.28
N GLU A 387 17.34 3.98 11.96
CA GLU A 387 18.12 3.04 12.75
C GLU A 387 19.54 3.58 13.01
N VAL A 388 20.12 3.18 14.12
CA VAL A 388 21.55 3.40 14.39
C VAL A 388 22.33 2.32 13.67
N VAL A 389 23.30 2.70 12.83
CA VAL A 389 24.13 1.76 12.08
C VAL A 389 25.33 1.31 12.90
N ARG A 390 26.07 2.27 13.46
CA ARG A 390 27.29 2.04 14.25
C ARG A 390 27.65 3.25 15.11
N ALA A 391 28.47 3.06 16.11
CA ALA A 391 29.19 4.12 16.80
C ALA A 391 30.41 4.59 15.99
N VAL A 392 30.79 5.86 16.12
CA VAL A 392 32.02 6.46 15.59
C VAL A 392 33.02 6.52 16.74
N THR A 393 33.66 5.38 17.01
CA THR A 393 34.52 5.18 18.19
C THR A 393 35.72 6.14 18.24
N GLU A 394 36.18 6.59 17.06
CA GLU A 394 37.28 7.56 16.92
C GLU A 394 36.92 8.95 17.47
N LYS A 395 35.63 9.26 17.65
CA LYS A 395 35.13 10.52 18.20
C LYS A 395 34.83 10.47 19.70
N ARG A 396 35.08 9.33 20.37
CA ARG A 396 34.89 9.19 21.81
C ARG A 396 35.82 10.09 22.61
N LYS A 397 35.28 10.66 23.69
CA LYS A 397 35.98 11.59 24.60
C LYS A 397 36.33 10.95 25.92
N GLY A 398 35.93 9.69 26.16
CA GLY A 398 36.12 8.97 27.42
C GLY A 398 35.05 9.29 28.48
N THR A 399 33.99 10.02 28.12
CA THR A 399 32.84 10.35 29.00
C THR A 399 31.62 9.48 28.69
N GLU A 400 31.71 8.62 27.67
CA GLU A 400 30.65 7.74 27.20
C GLU A 400 30.34 6.67 28.27
N ARG A 401 29.09 6.28 28.36
CA ARG A 401 28.61 5.31 29.36
C ARG A 401 27.93 4.14 28.72
N ARG A 402 28.21 2.94 29.21
CA ARG A 402 27.50 1.72 28.75
C ARG A 402 26.02 1.81 29.14
N PHE A 403 25.18 1.40 28.23
CA PHE A 403 23.76 1.22 28.47
C PHE A 403 23.52 -0.11 29.18
N THR A 404 22.65 -0.10 30.17
CA THR A 404 22.15 -1.31 30.86
C THR A 404 20.64 -1.36 30.73
N MET A 405 20.12 -2.52 30.32
CA MET A 405 18.69 -2.73 30.26
C MET A 405 18.06 -2.66 31.65
N PRO A 406 16.89 -2.03 31.83
CA PRO A 406 16.20 -2.01 33.12
C PRO A 406 15.92 -3.42 33.66
N THR A 407 16.11 -3.64 34.93
CA THR A 407 15.77 -4.88 35.63
C THR A 407 14.30 -4.96 36.05
N VAL A 408 13.60 -3.81 35.98
CA VAL A 408 12.16 -3.69 36.21
C VAL A 408 11.48 -3.07 35.01
N CYS A 409 10.23 -3.46 34.75
CA CYS A 409 9.44 -2.94 33.64
C CYS A 409 9.21 -1.41 33.83
N PRO A 410 9.54 -0.57 32.85
CA PRO A 410 9.36 0.87 32.95
C PRO A 410 7.88 1.31 33.01
N SER A 411 6.94 0.43 32.68
CA SER A 411 5.50 0.73 32.69
C SER A 411 4.80 0.28 33.98
N CYS A 412 5.06 -0.95 34.45
CA CYS A 412 4.34 -1.51 35.60
C CYS A 412 5.21 -1.76 36.85
N GLY A 413 6.54 -1.58 36.77
CA GLY A 413 7.46 -1.78 37.90
C GLY A 413 7.80 -3.23 38.23
N GLU A 414 7.16 -4.21 37.59
CA GLU A 414 7.42 -5.63 37.83
C GLU A 414 8.79 -6.07 37.29
N PRO A 415 9.42 -7.11 37.88
CA PRO A 415 10.70 -7.63 37.43
C PRO A 415 10.65 -8.03 35.94
N VAL A 416 11.76 -7.81 35.25
CA VAL A 416 11.96 -8.18 33.85
C VAL A 416 12.69 -9.53 33.79
N PHE A 417 12.18 -10.45 32.96
CA PHE A 417 12.81 -11.74 32.69
C PHE A 417 13.64 -11.67 31.41
N TYR A 418 14.77 -12.38 31.43
CA TYR A 418 15.62 -12.58 30.27
C TYR A 418 15.40 -13.99 29.74
N ASP A 419 14.97 -14.10 28.49
CA ASP A 419 14.82 -15.39 27.83
C ASP A 419 16.16 -15.81 27.21
N GLU A 420 16.82 -16.81 27.82
CA GLU A 420 18.11 -17.31 27.34
C GLU A 420 18.00 -17.97 25.94
N ALA A 421 16.81 -18.45 25.57
CA ALA A 421 16.56 -19.11 24.29
C ALA A 421 16.28 -18.11 23.13
N GLU A 422 15.80 -16.92 23.43
CA GLU A 422 15.51 -15.87 22.45
C GLU A 422 16.52 -14.72 22.51
N ALA A 423 17.81 -14.99 22.27
CA ALA A 423 18.88 -13.99 22.09
C ALA A 423 18.73 -12.73 22.97
N ALA A 424 18.69 -12.89 24.29
CA ALA A 424 18.64 -11.82 25.28
C ALA A 424 17.47 -10.84 25.15
N ALA A 425 16.28 -11.29 24.78
CA ALA A 425 15.07 -10.47 24.83
C ALA A 425 14.62 -10.31 26.28
N ALA A 426 14.78 -9.08 26.82
CA ALA A 426 14.22 -8.70 28.10
C ALA A 426 12.70 -8.58 27.99
N ARG A 427 11.92 -9.22 28.90
CA ARG A 427 10.47 -9.25 28.84
C ARG A 427 9.81 -8.91 30.17
N CYS A 428 8.77 -8.12 30.10
CA CYS A 428 7.78 -7.99 31.17
C CYS A 428 6.75 -9.10 31.00
N THR A 429 6.60 -9.97 32.00
CA THR A 429 5.65 -11.10 32.00
C THR A 429 4.30 -10.75 32.64
N ASN A 430 4.15 -9.53 33.15
CA ASN A 430 2.89 -9.08 33.75
C ASN A 430 1.82 -8.86 32.67
N SER A 431 0.82 -9.73 32.60
CA SER A 431 -0.32 -9.62 31.66
C SER A 431 -1.19 -8.38 31.90
N ALA A 432 -1.15 -7.81 33.12
CA ALA A 432 -1.85 -6.58 33.48
C ALA A 432 -0.97 -5.32 33.27
N CYS A 433 0.17 -5.43 32.59
CA CYS A 433 1.03 -4.29 32.30
C CYS A 433 0.31 -3.26 31.42
N PRO A 434 0.19 -1.99 31.84
CA PRO A 434 -0.54 -0.96 31.08
C PRO A 434 -0.04 -0.79 29.63
N ALA A 435 1.28 -0.87 29.42
CA ALA A 435 1.84 -0.76 28.07
C ALA A 435 1.48 -1.97 27.19
N GLN A 436 1.46 -3.19 27.73
CA GLN A 436 1.04 -4.37 26.98
C GLN A 436 -0.46 -4.31 26.65
N LEU A 437 -1.27 -3.87 27.61
CA LEU A 437 -2.70 -3.72 27.44
C LEU A 437 -3.03 -2.68 26.34
N SER A 438 -2.42 -1.48 26.40
CA SER A 438 -2.59 -0.45 25.37
C SER A 438 -2.25 -0.99 23.98
N ARG A 439 -1.09 -1.64 23.83
CA ARG A 439 -0.67 -2.23 22.55
C ARG A 439 -1.54 -3.38 22.07
N SER A 440 -2.11 -4.15 22.98
CA SER A 440 -3.05 -5.23 22.64
C SER A 440 -4.38 -4.67 22.12
N ILE A 441 -4.89 -3.60 22.72
CA ILE A 441 -6.09 -2.91 22.25
C ILE A 441 -5.84 -2.25 20.89
N GLU A 442 -4.69 -1.57 20.70
CA GLU A 442 -4.31 -1.02 19.40
C GLU A 442 -4.25 -2.09 18.30
N HIS A 443 -3.65 -3.25 18.61
CA HIS A 443 -3.61 -4.37 17.68
C HIS A 443 -5.00 -4.91 17.38
N PHE A 444 -5.84 -5.13 18.40
CA PHE A 444 -7.21 -5.61 18.24
C PHE A 444 -8.02 -4.68 17.33
N ALA A 445 -7.87 -3.35 17.49
CA ALA A 445 -8.57 -2.36 16.68
C ALA A 445 -7.98 -2.18 15.27
N SER A 446 -6.77 -2.70 14.98
CA SER A 446 -6.04 -2.44 13.73
C SER A 446 -6.80 -2.90 12.48
N LYS A 447 -6.41 -2.35 11.31
CA LYS A 447 -7.06 -2.59 10.01
C LYS A 447 -7.12 -4.08 9.62
N GLY A 448 -6.06 -4.85 9.88
CA GLY A 448 -5.99 -6.29 9.61
C GLY A 448 -6.80 -7.13 10.62
N ALA A 449 -6.99 -6.62 11.85
CA ALA A 449 -7.76 -7.25 12.93
C ALA A 449 -9.24 -6.83 12.85
N MET A 450 -9.83 -6.28 13.91
CA MET A 450 -11.25 -5.93 13.95
C MET A 450 -11.62 -4.66 13.16
N ASN A 451 -10.61 -3.91 12.65
CA ASN A 451 -10.78 -2.71 11.80
C ASN A 451 -11.69 -1.64 12.42
N ILE A 452 -11.39 -1.24 13.64
CA ILE A 452 -12.13 -0.20 14.34
C ILE A 452 -11.54 1.17 14.00
N ASP A 453 -12.15 1.87 13.07
CA ASP A 453 -11.71 3.19 12.66
C ASP A 453 -11.87 4.21 13.80
N GLY A 454 -10.88 5.08 13.95
CA GLY A 454 -10.86 6.11 15.00
C GLY A 454 -10.24 5.66 16.33
N MET A 455 -9.88 4.37 16.48
CA MET A 455 -9.21 3.82 17.67
C MET A 455 -7.68 3.94 17.56
N GLY A 456 -7.17 5.16 17.52
CA GLY A 456 -5.72 5.42 17.55
C GLY A 456 -5.11 5.35 18.95
N PRO A 457 -3.75 5.34 19.08
CA PRO A 457 -3.05 5.23 20.36
C PRO A 457 -3.53 6.24 21.41
N GLN A 458 -3.75 7.50 21.02
CA GLN A 458 -4.21 8.55 21.93
C GLN A 458 -5.61 8.28 22.51
N ILE A 459 -6.50 7.70 21.70
CA ILE A 459 -7.86 7.33 22.15
C ILE A 459 -7.80 6.12 23.07
N VAL A 460 -6.95 5.13 22.75
CA VAL A 460 -6.74 3.96 23.63
C VAL A 460 -6.21 4.41 24.99
N GLU A 461 -5.20 5.29 25.03
CA GLU A 461 -4.67 5.86 26.28
C GLU A 461 -5.76 6.60 27.05
N ALA A 462 -6.52 7.49 26.40
CA ALA A 462 -7.58 8.25 27.05
C ALA A 462 -8.69 7.34 27.63
N LEU A 463 -9.05 6.25 26.94
CA LEU A 463 -10.03 5.26 27.43
C LEU A 463 -9.50 4.48 28.64
N LEU A 464 -8.21 4.12 28.66
CA LEU A 464 -7.56 3.43 29.77
C LEU A 464 -7.40 4.37 30.99
N ASP A 465 -6.93 5.59 30.78
CA ASP A 465 -6.75 6.60 31.84
C ASP A 465 -8.10 6.99 32.47
N GLY A 466 -9.13 7.12 31.63
CA GLY A 466 -10.52 7.32 32.05
C GLY A 466 -11.15 6.10 32.73
N LYS A 467 -10.45 4.96 32.78
CA LYS A 467 -10.95 3.68 33.30
C LYS A 467 -12.25 3.20 32.65
N LEU A 468 -12.47 3.60 31.40
CA LEU A 468 -13.64 3.20 30.60
C LEU A 468 -13.48 1.80 30.03
N ILE A 469 -12.25 1.33 29.85
CA ILE A 469 -11.90 -0.02 29.39
C ILE A 469 -10.78 -0.61 30.23
N ARG A 470 -10.79 -1.94 30.40
CA ARG A 470 -9.78 -2.75 31.10
C ARG A 470 -9.25 -3.86 30.21
N ASP A 471 -10.03 -4.29 29.23
CA ASP A 471 -9.66 -5.24 28.19
C ASP A 471 -10.43 -4.93 26.89
N VAL A 472 -10.14 -5.67 25.82
CA VAL A 472 -10.76 -5.44 24.48
C VAL A 472 -12.27 -5.72 24.46
N SER A 473 -12.82 -6.50 25.39
CA SER A 473 -14.26 -6.77 25.44
C SER A 473 -15.05 -5.56 25.93
N ASP A 474 -14.46 -4.72 26.79
CA ASP A 474 -15.08 -3.50 27.28
C ASP A 474 -15.36 -2.49 26.15
N LEU A 475 -14.66 -2.57 25.00
CA LEU A 475 -14.91 -1.74 23.84
C LEU A 475 -16.37 -1.83 23.37
N TYR A 476 -16.95 -3.03 23.44
CA TYR A 476 -18.32 -3.29 22.96
C TYR A 476 -19.42 -2.87 23.96
N THR A 477 -19.02 -2.36 25.13
CA THR A 477 -19.93 -1.83 26.16
C THR A 477 -19.83 -0.32 26.31
N LEU A 478 -18.93 0.35 25.56
CA LEU A 478 -18.73 1.80 25.60
C LEU A 478 -19.99 2.54 25.19
N LYS A 479 -20.30 3.61 25.94
CA LYS A 479 -21.40 4.51 25.62
C LYS A 479 -20.86 5.75 24.89
N LYS A 480 -21.66 6.26 23.96
CA LYS A 480 -21.29 7.45 23.17
C LYS A 480 -20.98 8.66 24.07
N GLU A 481 -21.76 8.83 25.14
CA GLU A 481 -21.65 9.94 26.07
C GLU A 481 -20.29 9.92 26.80
N ASP A 482 -19.84 8.73 27.23
CA ASP A 482 -18.58 8.54 27.92
C ASP A 482 -17.39 8.85 26.98
N VAL A 483 -17.48 8.40 25.73
CA VAL A 483 -16.46 8.65 24.69
C VAL A 483 -16.42 10.12 24.31
N ALA A 484 -17.57 10.79 24.20
CA ALA A 484 -17.67 12.22 23.86
C ALA A 484 -17.10 13.13 24.96
N ALA A 485 -17.05 12.64 26.21
CA ALA A 485 -16.49 13.37 27.34
C ALA A 485 -14.95 13.34 27.38
N LEU A 486 -14.29 12.49 26.57
CA LEU A 486 -12.83 12.43 26.50
C LEU A 486 -12.25 13.69 25.86
N GLU A 487 -11.06 14.10 26.31
CA GLU A 487 -10.34 15.24 25.75
C GLU A 487 -10.12 15.06 24.22
N ARG A 488 -10.40 16.08 23.43
CA ARG A 488 -10.30 16.11 21.96
C ARG A 488 -11.28 15.21 21.22
N MET A 489 -12.27 14.61 21.91
CA MET A 489 -13.36 13.86 21.30
C MET A 489 -14.63 14.71 21.26
N GLY A 490 -15.16 14.96 20.07
CA GLY A 490 -16.46 15.63 19.89
C GLY A 490 -17.57 14.60 19.61
N GLU A 491 -18.82 15.05 19.70
CA GLU A 491 -20.03 14.25 19.44
C GLU A 491 -19.96 13.42 18.14
N LYS A 492 -19.48 14.02 17.03
CA LYS A 492 -19.36 13.36 15.73
C LYS A 492 -18.29 12.26 15.76
N SER A 493 -17.15 12.51 16.37
CA SER A 493 -16.05 11.54 16.47
C SER A 493 -16.43 10.36 17.38
N ALA A 494 -17.07 10.65 18.52
CA ALA A 494 -17.59 9.61 19.42
C ALA A 494 -18.63 8.72 18.72
N HIS A 495 -19.57 9.32 17.99
CA HIS A 495 -20.57 8.60 17.21
C HIS A 495 -19.93 7.69 16.14
N ASN A 496 -18.94 8.20 15.40
CA ASN A 496 -18.23 7.43 14.38
C ASN A 496 -17.47 6.25 15.00
N LEU A 497 -16.81 6.46 16.14
CA LEU A 497 -16.08 5.41 16.85
C LEU A 497 -17.01 4.29 17.33
N ILE A 498 -18.13 4.64 17.99
CA ILE A 498 -19.13 3.66 18.44
C ILE A 498 -19.71 2.87 17.26
N ASN A 499 -20.02 3.54 16.15
CA ASN A 499 -20.51 2.85 14.94
C ASN A 499 -19.45 1.90 14.36
N SER A 500 -18.17 2.28 14.40
CA SER A 500 -17.07 1.42 13.94
C SER A 500 -16.89 0.20 14.83
N ILE A 501 -17.02 0.35 16.15
CA ILE A 501 -17.00 -0.75 17.11
C ILE A 501 -18.16 -1.71 16.83
N GLU A 502 -19.39 -1.21 16.69
CA GLU A 502 -20.55 -2.05 16.36
C GLU A 502 -20.39 -2.78 15.03
N ALA A 503 -19.89 -2.09 14.00
CA ALA A 503 -19.62 -2.70 12.69
C ALA A 503 -18.57 -3.80 12.75
N SER A 504 -17.62 -3.73 13.70
CA SER A 504 -16.57 -4.74 13.85
C SER A 504 -17.08 -6.09 14.36
N LYS A 505 -18.26 -6.14 15.00
CA LYS A 505 -18.84 -7.39 15.55
C LYS A 505 -19.01 -8.50 14.51
N VAL A 506 -19.23 -8.13 13.24
CA VAL A 506 -19.43 -9.08 12.14
C VAL A 506 -18.17 -9.34 11.31
N ALA A 507 -16.98 -9.04 11.84
CA ALA A 507 -15.71 -9.15 11.11
C ALA A 507 -15.34 -10.60 10.74
N GLY A 508 -15.84 -11.60 11.45
CA GLY A 508 -15.57 -13.02 11.23
C GLY A 508 -14.47 -13.61 12.10
N LEU A 509 -14.50 -14.95 12.24
CA LEU A 509 -13.58 -15.69 13.11
C LEU A 509 -12.11 -15.51 12.75
N GLU A 510 -11.78 -15.47 11.46
CA GLU A 510 -10.40 -15.29 10.98
C GLU A 510 -9.78 -13.99 11.48
N ARG A 511 -10.55 -12.91 11.46
CA ARG A 511 -10.10 -11.60 11.94
C ARG A 511 -10.05 -11.55 13.46
N LEU A 512 -11.00 -12.19 14.13
CA LEU A 512 -11.02 -12.31 15.58
C LEU A 512 -9.79 -13.08 16.09
N ILE A 513 -9.45 -14.24 15.50
CA ILE A 513 -8.25 -15.01 15.87
C ILE A 513 -6.98 -14.15 15.72
N TYR A 514 -6.85 -13.40 14.62
CA TYR A 514 -5.73 -12.50 14.44
C TYR A 514 -5.73 -11.37 15.48
N ALA A 515 -6.91 -10.80 15.76
CA ALA A 515 -7.09 -9.72 16.73
C ALA A 515 -6.73 -10.13 18.18
N LEU A 516 -6.96 -11.39 18.57
CA LEU A 516 -6.55 -11.94 19.87
C LEU A 516 -5.02 -11.87 20.06
N GLY A 517 -4.26 -11.76 19.00
CA GLY A 517 -2.82 -11.52 19.04
C GLY A 517 -2.00 -12.68 19.56
N ILE A 518 -2.45 -13.91 19.33
CA ILE A 518 -1.73 -15.16 19.66
C ILE A 518 -0.32 -15.10 19.06
N LYS A 519 0.70 -15.44 19.84
CA LYS A 519 2.10 -15.43 19.38
C LYS A 519 2.26 -16.31 18.15
N ASN A 520 3.00 -15.86 17.15
CA ASN A 520 3.25 -16.54 15.87
C ASN A 520 2.02 -16.77 14.97
N ILE A 521 0.84 -16.26 15.33
CA ILE A 521 -0.35 -16.31 14.50
C ILE A 521 -0.53 -14.98 13.78
N GLY A 522 -0.18 -14.94 12.49
CA GLY A 522 -0.46 -13.84 11.57
C GLY A 522 -1.80 -14.01 10.86
N GLU A 523 -2.17 -13.08 9.97
CA GLU A 523 -3.45 -13.10 9.22
C GLU A 523 -3.66 -14.42 8.44
N VAL A 524 -2.61 -14.93 7.78
CA VAL A 524 -2.67 -16.18 6.99
C VAL A 524 -2.93 -17.38 7.90
N ALA A 525 -2.22 -17.47 9.03
CA ALA A 525 -2.41 -18.55 9.99
C ALA A 525 -3.79 -18.49 10.67
N ALA A 526 -4.26 -17.28 11.00
CA ALA A 526 -5.61 -17.08 11.56
C ALA A 526 -6.70 -17.52 10.56
N THR A 527 -6.54 -17.22 9.28
CA THR A 527 -7.46 -17.68 8.23
C THR A 527 -7.46 -19.20 8.11
N ALA A 528 -6.28 -19.85 8.18
CA ALA A 528 -6.18 -21.32 8.14
C ALA A 528 -6.86 -21.97 9.37
N LEU A 529 -6.68 -21.40 10.58
CA LEU A 529 -7.35 -21.85 11.79
C LEU A 529 -8.87 -21.71 11.68
N ALA A 530 -9.36 -20.54 11.25
CA ALA A 530 -10.80 -20.32 11.07
C ALA A 530 -11.40 -21.25 10.00
N ALA A 531 -10.68 -21.53 8.92
CA ALA A 531 -11.11 -22.46 7.90
C ALA A 531 -11.19 -23.91 8.42
N ARG A 532 -10.29 -24.32 9.33
CA ARG A 532 -10.22 -25.68 9.88
C ARG A 532 -11.27 -25.90 10.97
N TYR A 533 -11.39 -24.99 11.95
CA TYR A 533 -12.20 -25.19 13.16
C TYR A 533 -13.61 -24.60 13.06
N LYS A 534 -13.85 -23.64 12.16
CA LYS A 534 -15.15 -23.00 11.90
C LYS A 534 -15.74 -22.20 13.05
N THR A 535 -15.50 -22.56 14.29
CA THR A 535 -15.96 -21.85 15.51
C THR A 535 -14.79 -21.64 16.47
N LEU A 536 -14.88 -20.59 17.29
CA LEU A 536 -13.90 -20.32 18.33
C LEU A 536 -13.85 -21.43 19.40
N ASP A 537 -15.00 -21.96 19.78
CA ASP A 537 -15.07 -23.06 20.76
C ASP A 537 -14.36 -24.34 20.28
N ALA A 538 -14.50 -24.66 18.98
CA ALA A 538 -13.78 -25.79 18.42
C ALA A 538 -12.25 -25.55 18.41
N LEU A 539 -11.81 -24.33 18.19
CA LEU A 539 -10.39 -23.96 18.25
C LEU A 539 -9.84 -24.01 19.69
N ILE A 540 -10.62 -23.58 20.68
CA ILE A 540 -10.23 -23.67 22.10
C ILE A 540 -9.97 -25.11 22.52
N LEU A 541 -10.68 -26.08 21.94
CA LEU A 541 -10.57 -27.52 22.24
C LEU A 541 -9.59 -28.27 21.31
N ALA A 542 -8.85 -27.52 20.46
CA ALA A 542 -7.93 -28.11 19.49
C ALA A 542 -6.79 -28.91 20.16
N THR A 543 -6.39 -30.02 19.53
CA THR A 543 -5.21 -30.79 19.96
C THR A 543 -3.96 -30.39 19.17
N ARG A 544 -2.78 -30.76 19.75
CA ARG A 544 -1.49 -30.48 19.08
C ARG A 544 -1.40 -31.17 17.73
N GLU A 545 -1.85 -32.42 17.66
CA GLU A 545 -1.83 -33.23 16.45
C GLU A 545 -2.69 -32.61 15.34
N GLU A 546 -3.87 -32.11 15.69
CA GLU A 546 -4.79 -31.47 14.76
C GLU A 546 -4.21 -30.16 14.24
N LEU A 547 -3.58 -29.36 15.11
CA LEU A 547 -2.92 -28.08 14.71
C LEU A 547 -1.72 -28.34 13.80
N CYS A 548 -0.86 -29.32 14.13
CA CYS A 548 0.29 -29.68 13.30
C CYS A 548 -0.12 -30.32 11.95
N ALA A 549 -1.33 -30.78 11.79
CA ALA A 549 -1.87 -31.30 10.52
C ALA A 549 -2.27 -30.17 9.53
N ILE A 550 -2.34 -28.91 9.99
CA ILE A 550 -2.61 -27.76 9.12
C ILE A 550 -1.34 -27.42 8.32
N ALA A 551 -1.49 -27.16 7.02
CA ALA A 551 -0.36 -26.79 6.17
C ALA A 551 0.38 -25.56 6.73
N ASP A 552 1.70 -25.61 6.72
CA ASP A 552 2.59 -24.56 7.23
C ASP A 552 2.54 -24.32 8.77
N PHE A 553 1.89 -25.20 9.54
CA PHE A 553 1.92 -25.19 11.00
C PHE A 553 2.98 -26.18 11.52
N GLY A 554 4.02 -25.63 12.15
CA GLY A 554 5.00 -26.42 12.91
C GLY A 554 4.61 -26.52 14.40
N GLU A 555 5.37 -27.35 15.14
CA GLU A 555 5.16 -27.56 16.59
C GLU A 555 5.16 -26.24 17.38
N ILE A 556 6.08 -25.31 17.06
CA ILE A 556 6.17 -24.00 17.74
C ILE A 556 4.88 -23.18 17.59
N THR A 557 4.28 -23.20 16.39
CA THR A 557 3.04 -22.48 16.12
C THR A 557 1.85 -23.12 16.85
N ALA A 558 1.79 -24.47 16.85
CA ALA A 558 0.78 -25.23 17.57
C ALA A 558 0.87 -24.98 19.08
N ASP A 559 2.08 -24.99 19.64
CA ASP A 559 2.30 -24.73 21.07
C ASP A 559 1.87 -23.32 21.47
N CYS A 560 2.08 -22.31 20.61
CA CYS A 560 1.62 -20.95 20.90
C CYS A 560 0.07 -20.86 20.97
N VAL A 561 -0.65 -21.61 20.15
CA VAL A 561 -2.13 -21.66 20.20
C VAL A 561 -2.60 -22.34 21.48
N LEU A 562 -2.02 -23.48 21.79
CA LEU A 562 -2.37 -24.27 23.00
C LEU A 562 -2.03 -23.48 24.28
N ASP A 563 -0.87 -22.87 24.34
CA ASP A 563 -0.45 -22.02 25.45
C ASP A 563 -1.45 -20.87 25.69
N PHE A 564 -1.85 -20.17 24.61
CA PHE A 564 -2.82 -19.08 24.71
C PHE A 564 -4.15 -19.53 25.35
N PHE A 565 -4.74 -20.65 24.91
CA PHE A 565 -6.00 -21.14 25.41
C PHE A 565 -5.88 -21.97 26.71
N SER A 566 -4.68 -22.34 27.14
CA SER A 566 -4.46 -22.94 28.46
C SER A 566 -4.65 -21.93 29.61
N HIS A 567 -4.60 -20.63 29.31
CA HIS A 567 -4.77 -19.55 30.28
C HIS A 567 -6.27 -19.18 30.41
N GLU A 568 -6.90 -19.48 31.54
CA GLU A 568 -8.30 -19.18 31.79
C GLU A 568 -8.74 -17.75 31.52
N PRO A 569 -7.92 -16.68 31.81
CA PRO A 569 -8.29 -15.32 31.47
C PRO A 569 -8.49 -15.08 29.96
N ASN A 570 -7.73 -15.77 29.09
CA ASN A 570 -7.88 -15.66 27.64
C ASN A 570 -9.18 -16.34 27.16
N VAL A 571 -9.52 -17.47 27.72
CA VAL A 571 -10.77 -18.16 27.42
C VAL A 571 -11.97 -17.34 27.92
N GLU A 572 -11.87 -16.74 29.10
CA GLU A 572 -12.89 -15.84 29.63
C GLU A 572 -13.07 -14.59 28.75
N LEU A 573 -11.96 -14.01 28.25
CA LEU A 573 -12.02 -12.91 27.29
C LEU A 573 -12.78 -13.30 26.02
N CYS A 574 -12.53 -14.49 25.47
CA CYS A 574 -13.25 -15.00 24.31
C CYS A 574 -14.76 -15.10 24.57
N ARG A 575 -15.16 -15.64 25.75
CA ARG A 575 -16.58 -15.72 26.15
C ARG A 575 -17.24 -14.36 26.34
N LYS A 576 -16.51 -13.36 26.86
CA LYS A 576 -16.98 -11.97 26.98
C LYS A 576 -17.23 -11.34 25.60
N LEU A 577 -16.30 -11.54 24.66
CA LEU A 577 -16.44 -11.06 23.28
C LEU A 577 -17.68 -11.69 22.59
N GLU A 578 -17.87 -13.00 22.73
CA GLU A 578 -19.04 -13.68 22.22
C GLU A 578 -20.34 -13.15 22.86
N SER A 579 -20.36 -12.97 24.19
CA SER A 579 -21.50 -12.41 24.92
C SER A 579 -21.81 -10.96 24.52
N ALA A 580 -20.81 -10.20 24.07
CA ALA A 580 -20.95 -8.85 23.53
C ALA A 580 -21.47 -8.85 22.08
N GLY A 581 -21.67 -10.02 21.47
CA GLY A 581 -22.20 -10.20 20.12
C GLY A 581 -21.15 -10.16 19.01
N VAL A 582 -19.87 -10.35 19.35
CA VAL A 582 -18.81 -10.52 18.35
C VAL A 582 -18.98 -11.90 17.71
N LEU A 583 -18.95 -11.96 16.38
CA LEU A 583 -19.09 -13.18 15.62
C LEU A 583 -17.88 -14.11 15.84
N THR A 584 -18.12 -15.25 16.45
CA THR A 584 -17.13 -16.29 16.77
C THR A 584 -17.13 -17.45 15.77
N GLU A 585 -17.87 -17.30 14.68
CA GLU A 585 -17.97 -18.27 13.60
C GLU A 585 -17.27 -17.76 12.33
N SER A 586 -16.74 -18.69 11.52
CA SER A 586 -16.15 -18.37 10.23
C SER A 586 -17.24 -17.94 9.24
N THR A 587 -17.08 -16.76 8.64
CA THR A 587 -17.94 -16.28 7.56
C THR A 587 -17.59 -16.91 6.21
N ALA A 588 -16.46 -17.63 6.13
CA ALA A 588 -16.08 -18.35 4.95
C ALA A 588 -17.10 -19.47 4.68
N SER A 589 -17.73 -19.43 3.51
CA SER A 589 -18.56 -20.53 3.02
C SER A 589 -17.83 -21.86 3.23
N PRO A 590 -18.51 -22.93 3.65
CA PRO A 590 -17.85 -24.22 3.86
C PRO A 590 -17.09 -24.58 2.60
N VAL A 591 -15.79 -24.83 2.73
CA VAL A 591 -14.98 -25.34 1.63
C VAL A 591 -15.55 -26.71 1.31
N GLY A 592 -16.32 -26.81 0.24
CA GLY A 592 -16.79 -28.08 -0.27
C GLY A 592 -15.55 -28.93 -0.62
N ASP A 593 -15.65 -30.24 -0.48
CA ASP A 593 -14.59 -31.18 -0.83
C ASP A 593 -14.72 -31.71 -2.28
N LYS A 594 -15.77 -31.30 -3.00
CA LYS A 594 -16.07 -31.79 -4.36
C LYS A 594 -14.94 -31.60 -5.37
N LEU A 595 -14.19 -30.54 -5.23
CA LEU A 595 -13.02 -30.23 -6.08
C LEU A 595 -11.69 -30.42 -5.33
N ALA A 596 -11.70 -31.09 -4.18
CA ALA A 596 -10.49 -31.29 -3.38
C ALA A 596 -9.41 -32.04 -4.17
N GLY A 597 -8.17 -31.56 -4.10
CA GLY A 597 -7.04 -32.11 -4.85
C GLY A 597 -6.96 -31.73 -6.32
N LEU A 598 -7.97 -31.05 -6.88
CA LEU A 598 -7.98 -30.61 -8.28
C LEU A 598 -7.42 -29.20 -8.41
N THR A 599 -6.64 -28.99 -9.47
CA THR A 599 -6.07 -27.66 -9.80
C THR A 599 -6.68 -27.16 -11.10
N PHE A 600 -7.26 -25.96 -11.06
CA PHE A 600 -7.94 -25.31 -12.16
C PHE A 600 -7.16 -24.11 -12.68
N VAL A 601 -7.25 -23.85 -13.98
CA VAL A 601 -6.76 -22.61 -14.60
C VAL A 601 -7.91 -21.99 -15.38
N LEU A 602 -8.17 -20.69 -15.12
CA LEU A 602 -9.23 -19.94 -15.81
C LEU A 602 -8.64 -19.16 -16.99
N THR A 603 -9.32 -19.19 -18.15
CA THR A 603 -8.89 -18.47 -19.35
C THR A 603 -10.09 -18.02 -20.18
N GLY A 604 -9.96 -16.88 -20.85
CA GLY A 604 -11.06 -16.28 -21.62
C GLY A 604 -12.10 -15.57 -20.74
N THR A 605 -13.18 -15.09 -21.37
CA THR A 605 -14.33 -14.45 -20.70
C THR A 605 -15.41 -15.49 -20.50
N LEU A 606 -15.81 -15.73 -19.25
CA LEU A 606 -16.89 -16.67 -18.93
C LEU A 606 -18.25 -15.99 -19.21
N PRO A 607 -19.26 -16.75 -19.71
CA PRO A 607 -20.53 -16.19 -20.17
C PRO A 607 -21.37 -15.52 -19.06
N ASN A 608 -21.42 -16.10 -17.86
CA ASN A 608 -22.34 -15.66 -16.80
C ASN A 608 -21.66 -15.19 -15.52
N MET A 609 -20.32 -15.32 -15.40
CA MET A 609 -19.57 -14.88 -14.22
C MET A 609 -18.19 -14.37 -14.58
N SER A 610 -17.63 -13.53 -13.72
CA SER A 610 -16.23 -13.12 -13.82
C SER A 610 -15.28 -14.28 -13.47
N ARG A 611 -14.02 -14.18 -13.92
CA ARG A 611 -12.99 -15.17 -13.53
C ARG A 611 -12.75 -15.20 -12.04
N ASP A 612 -12.96 -14.09 -11.34
CA ASP A 612 -12.78 -14.01 -9.89
C ASP A 612 -13.92 -14.70 -9.15
N GLU A 613 -15.15 -14.57 -9.63
CA GLU A 613 -16.30 -15.32 -9.12
C GLU A 613 -16.13 -16.83 -9.35
N ALA A 614 -15.68 -17.24 -10.55
CA ALA A 614 -15.36 -18.64 -10.83
C ALA A 614 -14.22 -19.15 -9.93
N ALA A 615 -13.18 -18.33 -9.70
CA ALA A 615 -12.08 -18.69 -8.80
C ALA A 615 -12.55 -18.82 -7.34
N ALA A 616 -13.45 -17.97 -6.89
CA ALA A 616 -14.07 -18.06 -5.56
C ALA A 616 -14.90 -19.34 -5.42
N LEU A 617 -15.71 -19.69 -6.42
CA LEU A 617 -16.51 -20.90 -6.43
C LEU A 617 -15.64 -22.18 -6.40
N ILE A 618 -14.56 -22.22 -7.19
CA ILE A 618 -13.61 -23.34 -7.20
C ILE A 618 -12.97 -23.50 -5.83
N LYS A 619 -12.52 -22.41 -5.21
CA LYS A 619 -11.92 -22.41 -3.87
C LYS A 619 -12.94 -22.83 -2.81
N ALA A 620 -14.18 -22.32 -2.89
CA ALA A 620 -15.26 -22.70 -2.00
C ALA A 620 -15.64 -24.20 -2.11
N ALA A 621 -15.39 -24.81 -3.26
CA ALA A 621 -15.58 -26.24 -3.49
C ALA A 621 -14.32 -27.09 -3.17
N GLY A 622 -13.25 -26.51 -2.60
CA GLY A 622 -12.04 -27.23 -2.20
C GLY A 622 -10.96 -27.34 -3.29
N GLY A 623 -11.18 -26.75 -4.48
CA GLY A 623 -10.24 -26.79 -5.59
C GLY A 623 -9.15 -25.72 -5.47
N LYS A 624 -8.02 -25.91 -6.14
CA LYS A 624 -6.94 -24.93 -6.26
C LYS A 624 -7.04 -24.19 -7.59
N VAL A 625 -6.86 -22.85 -7.59
CA VAL A 625 -6.80 -22.06 -8.82
C VAL A 625 -5.36 -21.63 -9.06
N SER A 626 -4.84 -21.90 -10.26
CA SER A 626 -3.48 -21.53 -10.69
C SER A 626 -3.54 -20.48 -11.81
N GLY A 627 -2.57 -19.57 -11.82
CA GLY A 627 -2.42 -18.56 -12.86
C GLY A 627 -1.89 -19.11 -14.20
N SER A 628 -1.25 -20.29 -14.20
CA SER A 628 -0.60 -20.88 -15.38
C SER A 628 -0.90 -22.37 -15.53
N VAL A 629 -0.98 -22.85 -16.79
CA VAL A 629 -1.18 -24.25 -17.10
C VAL A 629 0.14 -25.02 -17.00
N SER A 630 0.12 -26.16 -16.31
CA SER A 630 1.24 -27.07 -16.14
C SER A 630 0.76 -28.52 -16.19
N SER A 631 1.67 -29.50 -16.17
CA SER A 631 1.33 -30.93 -16.06
C SER A 631 0.59 -31.31 -14.77
N LYS A 632 0.57 -30.41 -13.77
CA LYS A 632 -0.17 -30.58 -12.51
C LYS A 632 -1.56 -29.94 -12.54
N THR A 633 -1.95 -29.29 -13.67
CA THR A 633 -3.28 -28.70 -13.84
C THR A 633 -4.27 -29.80 -14.17
N SER A 634 -5.35 -29.92 -13.40
CA SER A 634 -6.39 -30.91 -13.62
C SER A 634 -7.35 -30.49 -14.72
N TYR A 635 -7.77 -29.22 -14.70
CA TYR A 635 -8.74 -28.67 -15.67
C TYR A 635 -8.39 -27.25 -16.06
N VAL A 636 -8.65 -26.89 -17.32
CA VAL A 636 -8.67 -25.50 -17.78
C VAL A 636 -10.12 -25.13 -18.09
N VAL A 637 -10.65 -24.15 -17.36
CA VAL A 637 -11.97 -23.59 -17.62
C VAL A 637 -11.81 -22.50 -18.68
N ALA A 638 -12.35 -22.74 -19.87
CA ALA A 638 -12.19 -21.87 -21.03
C ALA A 638 -13.51 -21.16 -21.35
N GLY A 639 -13.49 -19.82 -21.30
CA GLY A 639 -14.56 -18.97 -21.80
C GLY A 639 -14.30 -18.51 -23.24
N GLU A 640 -15.10 -17.56 -23.72
CA GLU A 640 -14.92 -16.93 -25.03
C GLU A 640 -13.57 -16.22 -25.14
N THR A 641 -12.99 -16.18 -26.31
CA THR A 641 -11.67 -15.57 -26.59
C THR A 641 -10.51 -16.11 -25.72
N ALA A 642 -10.57 -17.39 -25.37
CA ALA A 642 -9.51 -18.06 -24.63
C ALA A 642 -8.17 -18.03 -25.39
N GLY A 643 -7.14 -17.41 -24.78
CA GLY A 643 -5.83 -17.16 -25.39
C GLY A 643 -4.80 -18.29 -25.17
N SER A 644 -3.52 -17.93 -25.03
CA SER A 644 -2.37 -18.83 -24.95
C SER A 644 -2.47 -19.96 -23.91
N LYS A 645 -3.25 -19.79 -22.84
CA LYS A 645 -3.49 -20.82 -21.82
C LYS A 645 -4.27 -22.01 -22.39
N LEU A 646 -5.22 -21.77 -23.31
CA LEU A 646 -5.98 -22.82 -23.98
C LEU A 646 -5.06 -23.65 -24.89
N THR A 647 -4.24 -23.00 -25.70
CA THR A 647 -3.27 -23.66 -26.57
C THR A 647 -2.27 -24.50 -25.76
N LYS A 648 -1.82 -23.96 -24.61
CA LYS A 648 -0.92 -24.68 -23.71
C LYS A 648 -1.59 -25.88 -23.04
N ALA A 649 -2.88 -25.78 -22.68
CA ALA A 649 -3.65 -26.92 -22.16
C ALA A 649 -3.75 -28.04 -23.19
N GLN A 650 -4.04 -27.70 -24.42
CA GLN A 650 -4.10 -28.65 -25.56
C GLN A 650 -2.73 -29.33 -25.76
N SER A 651 -1.63 -28.58 -25.74
CA SER A 651 -0.29 -29.15 -25.95
C SER A 651 0.17 -30.07 -24.78
N LEU A 652 -0.35 -29.86 -23.57
CA LEU A 652 -0.04 -30.66 -22.40
C LEU A 652 -1.07 -31.77 -22.12
N GLY A 653 -2.12 -31.89 -22.95
CA GLY A 653 -3.19 -32.88 -22.76
C GLY A 653 -4.04 -32.65 -21.51
N VAL A 654 -4.10 -31.39 -21.01
CA VAL A 654 -4.92 -31.03 -19.85
C VAL A 654 -6.38 -30.92 -20.27
N SER A 655 -7.29 -31.47 -19.47
CA SER A 655 -8.74 -31.44 -19.74
C SER A 655 -9.27 -29.99 -19.77
N ILE A 656 -10.00 -29.65 -20.83
CA ILE A 656 -10.61 -28.33 -21.00
C ILE A 656 -12.10 -28.47 -20.77
N ILE A 657 -12.65 -27.61 -19.92
CA ILE A 657 -14.08 -27.54 -19.60
C ILE A 657 -14.59 -26.12 -19.80
N ASP A 658 -15.88 -25.97 -19.98
CA ASP A 658 -16.57 -24.68 -20.00
C ASP A 658 -17.13 -24.31 -18.63
N GLU A 659 -17.76 -23.14 -18.53
CA GLU A 659 -18.40 -22.65 -17.30
C GLU A 659 -19.51 -23.58 -16.81
N ALA A 660 -20.30 -24.14 -17.71
CA ALA A 660 -21.41 -25.03 -17.36
C ALA A 660 -20.91 -26.34 -16.72
N ALA A 661 -19.87 -26.93 -17.30
CA ALA A 661 -19.22 -28.11 -16.76
C ALA A 661 -18.57 -27.85 -15.40
N LEU A 662 -17.95 -26.67 -15.18
CA LEU A 662 -17.43 -26.24 -13.88
C LEU A 662 -18.56 -26.18 -12.84
N LEU A 663 -19.68 -25.54 -13.18
CA LEU A 663 -20.84 -25.43 -12.28
C LEU A 663 -21.44 -26.79 -11.94
N ASP A 664 -21.46 -27.72 -12.89
CA ASP A 664 -21.95 -29.08 -12.65
C ASP A 664 -20.99 -29.88 -11.75
N MET A 665 -19.70 -29.65 -11.81
CA MET A 665 -18.72 -30.25 -10.89
C MET A 665 -18.85 -29.70 -9.45
N ILE A 666 -19.36 -28.49 -9.30
CA ILE A 666 -19.56 -27.84 -7.98
C ILE A 666 -20.92 -28.17 -7.37
N LYS A 667 -21.95 -28.47 -8.18
CA LYS A 667 -23.28 -28.93 -7.70
C LYS A 667 -23.18 -30.30 -7.06
#